data_e513801d529e23fb4d14db6be6f0ffd3
#
_entry.id   e513801d529e23fb4d14db6be6f0ffd3
#
_cell.length_a   1.000
_cell.length_b   1.000
_cell.length_c   1.000
_cell.angle_alpha   90.00
_cell.angle_beta   90.00
_cell.angle_gamma   90.00
#
_symmetry.space_group_name_H-M   'P 1'
#
loop_
_entity.id
_entity.type
_entity.pdbx_description
1 polymer ?
#
loop_
_entity_poly.entity_id
_entity_poly.type
_entity_poly.pdbx_seq_one_letter_code
_entity_poly.pdbx_strand_id
1 'polypeptide(L)'
;MQNKTNNFLQPKQAASPKSKKIKFNYRTVLIIVIVIIFILGVLTLFYYKPVKTAYAKGLSGRNHFITAEDKLIAQDFGAAEDSLKAAILDFQSAQNEFKKLKWLGFLPWLGTQIKTIDNILLAGISTGQSVSKITSLAAKIIEPLAKNDNISLNSLSEEETKGLLKNIYEAKPDLESAKSTIDQAVVYVNKTPNKGLVKKIKEMVEPLKKQIPQLQGVIDQAISASQIIPSIAGYPEQKTYLFLLQNNTEMRPTGGFIGTYGILKVKYGDIVSFNTDNSYNLDKPAEAWLNIEPPYPLTRYNKVYKWFFRDSNWSPDFPTSAQKAEWFYHQERGSETNIDGIIAVTPTFIQSLLTLTGPVQVNGLTFNSDNLVEALQFQVEQGFLRQGIDEADRKEIIGVLSKKILEDILDLPKDKWPNLWQIFTKDISEKQILIYLKDNYIQNYIIKENWGGQIQNTEYDYFSIFDANLASLKTDPAVKRTIEYSLHQDRGNLIADLTIHYNNEGNITWKTTRYRTYTRIYVPQGSTLLKAEGPMVDCNIDEAVEITPQEDLAKTVFDAFLCVEPKEERTLHFKYVLPSKLADKIINNNHYSLLVQKQPGTADFPLTLNINLKKKPESVSGFDNYEINTDNNVLIQSTLSKDRELIIDY
;
A
#
# COMPACT_ATOMS: atom_id res chain seq x y z
N MET A 1 -19.03 101.43 23.80
CA MET A 1 -18.65 102.28 22.60
C MET A 1 -18.41 101.35 21.42
N GLN A 2 -19.22 101.52 20.41
CA GLN A 2 -19.07 101.31 18.99
C GLN A 2 -18.80 99.84 18.45
N ASN A 3 -19.88 99.38 17.88
CA ASN A 3 -20.09 98.59 16.68
C ASN A 3 -18.94 98.53 15.67
N LYS A 4 -18.65 97.27 15.17
CA LYS A 4 -18.35 97.02 13.78
C LYS A 4 -18.97 95.72 13.31
N THR A 5 -19.79 95.89 12.31
CA THR A 5 -20.63 94.96 11.58
C THR A 5 -19.87 93.83 10.89
N ASN A 6 -20.39 92.64 11.01
CA ASN A 6 -19.99 91.45 10.25
C ASN A 6 -20.64 91.48 8.86
N ASN A 7 -19.85 91.43 7.80
CA ASN A 7 -20.29 91.10 6.45
C ASN A 7 -20.27 89.62 6.23
N PHE A 8 -21.43 88.99 6.10
CA PHE A 8 -21.60 87.63 5.67
C PHE A 8 -21.39 87.53 4.16
N LEU A 9 -20.36 86.76 3.74
CA LEU A 9 -20.19 86.37 2.34
C LEU A 9 -21.11 85.16 2.09
N GLN A 10 -22.03 85.27 1.16
CA GLN A 10 -22.87 84.19 0.65
C GLN A 10 -22.01 83.18 -0.16
N PRO A 11 -22.21 81.84 0.00
CA PRO A 11 -21.52 80.86 -0.81
C PRO A 11 -22.09 80.89 -2.25
N LYS A 12 -21.19 80.94 -3.22
CA LYS A 12 -21.52 80.74 -4.63
C LYS A 12 -22.05 79.33 -4.84
N GLN A 13 -23.25 79.24 -5.40
CA GLN A 13 -23.80 77.95 -5.89
C GLN A 13 -22.89 77.39 -6.99
N ALA A 14 -22.33 76.22 -6.74
CA ALA A 14 -21.63 75.39 -7.73
C ALA A 14 -22.63 74.89 -8.78
N ALA A 15 -22.38 75.18 -10.03
CA ALA A 15 -23.20 74.73 -11.16
C ALA A 15 -23.08 73.17 -11.25
N SER A 16 -24.22 72.47 -11.20
CA SER A 16 -24.29 71.03 -11.42
C SER A 16 -23.77 70.67 -12.83
N PRO A 17 -22.96 69.57 -12.97
CA PRO A 17 -22.54 69.14 -14.29
C PRO A 17 -23.75 68.61 -15.07
N LYS A 18 -24.00 69.20 -16.22
CA LYS A 18 -25.03 68.71 -17.16
C LYS A 18 -24.68 67.28 -17.57
N SER A 19 -25.46 66.27 -17.10
CA SER A 19 -25.38 64.92 -17.59
C SER A 19 -25.65 64.90 -19.09
N LYS A 20 -24.63 64.62 -19.90
CA LYS A 20 -24.82 64.30 -21.32
C LYS A 20 -25.62 62.97 -21.37
N LYS A 21 -26.93 63.08 -21.60
CA LYS A 21 -27.75 61.91 -21.98
C LYS A 21 -27.17 61.39 -23.29
N ILE A 22 -26.45 60.26 -23.20
CA ILE A 22 -26.04 59.43 -24.35
C ILE A 22 -27.37 59.04 -25.02
N LYS A 23 -27.71 59.62 -26.15
CA LYS A 23 -28.84 59.16 -26.96
C LYS A 23 -28.48 57.82 -27.51
N PHE A 24 -28.98 56.76 -26.87
CA PHE A 24 -28.83 55.37 -27.32
C PHE A 24 -29.56 55.24 -28.66
N ASN A 25 -28.78 55.17 -29.77
CA ASN A 25 -29.36 54.97 -31.08
C ASN A 25 -29.75 53.48 -31.23
N TYR A 26 -31.00 53.16 -30.92
CA TYR A 26 -31.52 51.79 -30.96
C TYR A 26 -31.32 51.11 -32.33
N ARG A 27 -31.26 51.90 -33.43
CA ARG A 27 -30.95 51.37 -34.77
C ARG A 27 -29.51 50.87 -34.86
N THR A 28 -28.54 51.56 -34.28
CA THR A 28 -27.14 51.11 -34.23
C THR A 28 -27.00 49.89 -33.37
N VAL A 29 -27.69 49.80 -32.23
CA VAL A 29 -27.71 48.60 -31.37
C VAL A 29 -28.36 47.42 -32.10
N LEU A 30 -29.48 47.63 -32.80
CA LEU A 30 -30.14 46.58 -33.57
C LEU A 30 -29.26 46.07 -34.70
N ILE A 31 -28.55 46.95 -35.42
CA ILE A 31 -27.60 46.56 -36.48
C ILE A 31 -26.45 45.75 -35.88
N ILE A 32 -25.89 46.13 -34.74
CA ILE A 32 -24.83 45.40 -34.04
C ILE A 32 -25.35 44.01 -33.63
N VAL A 33 -26.56 43.92 -33.07
CA VAL A 33 -27.16 42.64 -32.68
C VAL A 33 -27.39 41.73 -33.91
N ILE A 34 -27.91 42.28 -35.03
CA ILE A 34 -28.10 41.49 -36.26
C ILE A 34 -26.75 41.02 -36.84
N VAL A 35 -25.72 41.89 -36.83
CA VAL A 35 -24.37 41.51 -37.27
C VAL A 35 -23.77 40.42 -36.34
N ILE A 36 -23.96 40.51 -35.03
CA ILE A 36 -23.53 39.46 -34.09
C ILE A 36 -24.27 38.14 -34.35
N ILE A 37 -25.60 38.20 -34.55
CA ILE A 37 -26.40 36.99 -34.87
C ILE A 37 -25.96 36.41 -36.21
N PHE A 38 -25.70 37.22 -37.21
CA PHE A 38 -25.20 36.78 -38.51
C PHE A 38 -23.81 36.13 -38.39
N ILE A 39 -22.88 36.75 -37.66
CA ILE A 39 -21.55 36.19 -37.38
C ILE A 39 -21.67 34.88 -36.62
N LEU A 40 -22.51 34.80 -35.59
CA LEU A 40 -22.77 33.58 -34.85
C LEU A 40 -23.39 32.50 -35.75
N GLY A 41 -24.31 32.85 -36.65
CA GLY A 41 -24.89 31.95 -37.64
C GLY A 41 -23.84 31.40 -38.62
N VAL A 42 -22.99 32.27 -39.16
CA VAL A 42 -21.88 31.88 -40.03
C VAL A 42 -20.88 30.99 -39.28
N LEU A 43 -20.51 31.38 -38.06
CA LEU A 43 -19.61 30.57 -37.22
C LEU A 43 -20.22 29.17 -36.91
N THR A 44 -21.52 29.10 -36.60
CA THR A 44 -22.17 27.78 -36.38
C THR A 44 -22.16 26.91 -37.65
N LEU A 45 -22.40 27.49 -38.83
CA LEU A 45 -22.33 26.76 -40.08
C LEU A 45 -20.92 26.22 -40.39
N PHE A 46 -19.89 27.05 -40.19
CA PHE A 46 -18.50 26.65 -40.47
C PHE A 46 -17.92 25.68 -39.44
N TYR A 47 -18.31 25.74 -38.14
CA TYR A 47 -17.72 24.94 -37.09
C TYR A 47 -18.58 23.76 -36.61
N TYR A 48 -19.85 23.66 -37.07
CA TYR A 48 -20.71 22.54 -36.73
C TYR A 48 -20.12 21.20 -37.23
N LYS A 49 -19.62 21.15 -38.47
CA LYS A 49 -19.06 19.93 -39.05
C LYS A 49 -17.78 19.47 -38.35
N PRO A 50 -16.75 20.32 -38.11
CA PRO A 50 -15.57 19.95 -37.29
C PRO A 50 -15.90 19.46 -35.89
N VAL A 51 -16.80 20.12 -35.16
CA VAL A 51 -17.22 19.70 -33.79
C VAL A 51 -17.93 18.36 -33.83
N LYS A 52 -18.88 18.16 -34.77
CA LYS A 52 -19.61 16.90 -34.93
C LYS A 52 -18.66 15.75 -35.27
N THR A 53 -17.71 15.97 -36.18
CA THR A 53 -16.72 14.97 -36.58
C THR A 53 -15.77 14.65 -35.44
N ALA A 54 -15.25 15.65 -34.73
CA ALA A 54 -14.39 15.44 -33.57
C ALA A 54 -15.11 14.66 -32.46
N TYR A 55 -16.36 14.98 -32.18
CA TYR A 55 -17.18 14.24 -31.21
C TYR A 55 -17.40 12.78 -31.64
N ALA A 56 -17.78 12.55 -32.90
CA ALA A 56 -18.00 11.20 -33.43
C ALA A 56 -16.72 10.37 -33.37
N LYS A 57 -15.58 10.95 -33.75
CA LYS A 57 -14.27 10.30 -33.71
C LYS A 57 -13.80 10.06 -32.27
N GLY A 58 -14.00 11.00 -31.34
CA GLY A 58 -13.72 10.79 -29.92
C GLY A 58 -14.52 9.65 -29.30
N LEU A 59 -15.81 9.55 -29.66
CA LEU A 59 -16.67 8.44 -29.21
C LEU A 59 -16.23 7.09 -29.84
N SER A 60 -15.88 7.08 -31.13
CA SER A 60 -15.34 5.89 -31.82
C SER A 60 -14.03 5.42 -31.14
N GLY A 61 -13.11 6.34 -30.85
CA GLY A 61 -11.87 6.01 -30.16
C GLY A 61 -12.12 5.39 -28.76
N ARG A 62 -13.07 5.95 -27.99
CA ARG A 62 -13.49 5.35 -26.73
C ARG A 62 -14.03 3.92 -26.90
N ASN A 63 -14.88 3.69 -27.90
CA ASN A 63 -15.45 2.36 -28.14
C ASN A 63 -14.36 1.35 -28.53
N HIS A 64 -13.39 1.76 -29.35
CA HIS A 64 -12.23 0.91 -29.65
C HIS A 64 -11.38 0.60 -28.41
N PHE A 65 -11.26 1.53 -27.45
CA PHE A 65 -10.62 1.25 -26.16
C PHE A 65 -11.36 0.17 -25.37
N ILE A 66 -12.69 0.24 -25.29
CA ILE A 66 -13.51 -0.77 -24.61
C ILE A 66 -13.35 -2.13 -25.29
N THR A 67 -13.38 -2.15 -26.65
CA THR A 67 -13.13 -3.39 -27.39
C THR A 67 -11.73 -3.94 -27.12
N ALA A 68 -10.71 -3.09 -27.02
CA ALA A 68 -9.36 -3.53 -26.68
C ALA A 68 -9.28 -4.14 -25.28
N GLU A 69 -9.97 -3.56 -24.29
CA GLU A 69 -10.08 -4.10 -22.93
C GLU A 69 -10.70 -5.50 -22.94
N ASP A 70 -11.83 -5.70 -23.64
CA ASP A 70 -12.48 -7.01 -23.77
C ASP A 70 -11.53 -8.04 -24.41
N LYS A 71 -10.75 -7.61 -25.42
CA LYS A 71 -9.76 -8.47 -26.09
C LYS A 71 -8.57 -8.81 -25.21
N LEU A 72 -8.09 -7.86 -24.39
CA LEU A 72 -7.03 -8.11 -23.40
C LEU A 72 -7.48 -9.12 -22.34
N ILE A 73 -8.70 -8.99 -21.85
CA ILE A 73 -9.29 -9.95 -20.90
C ILE A 73 -9.37 -11.35 -21.52
N ALA A 74 -9.69 -11.43 -22.80
CA ALA A 74 -9.72 -12.69 -23.56
C ALA A 74 -8.32 -13.20 -23.99
N GLN A 75 -7.23 -12.50 -23.61
CA GLN A 75 -5.84 -12.78 -24.01
C GLN A 75 -5.61 -12.79 -25.53
N ASP A 76 -6.50 -12.14 -26.31
CA ASP A 76 -6.36 -11.93 -27.76
C ASP A 76 -5.55 -10.65 -28.00
N PHE A 77 -4.23 -10.74 -27.79
CA PHE A 77 -3.32 -9.59 -27.84
C PHE A 77 -3.27 -8.95 -29.24
N GLY A 78 -3.41 -9.76 -30.31
CA GLY A 78 -3.42 -9.26 -31.68
C GLY A 78 -4.63 -8.37 -31.97
N ALA A 79 -5.84 -8.84 -31.66
CA ALA A 79 -7.06 -8.06 -31.83
C ALA A 79 -7.14 -6.85 -30.86
N ALA A 80 -6.54 -6.97 -29.67
CA ALA A 80 -6.40 -5.85 -28.73
C ALA A 80 -5.51 -4.75 -29.32
N GLU A 81 -4.36 -5.11 -29.88
CA GLU A 81 -3.42 -4.18 -30.52
C GLU A 81 -4.06 -3.44 -31.70
N ASP A 82 -4.81 -4.14 -32.57
CA ASP A 82 -5.52 -3.52 -33.68
C ASP A 82 -6.60 -2.55 -33.21
N SER A 83 -7.32 -2.90 -32.15
CA SER A 83 -8.32 -2.03 -31.52
C SER A 83 -7.68 -0.79 -30.90
N LEU A 84 -6.53 -0.93 -30.25
CA LEU A 84 -5.77 0.20 -29.68
C LEU A 84 -5.24 1.14 -30.77
N LYS A 85 -4.70 0.61 -31.88
CA LYS A 85 -4.28 1.40 -33.04
C LYS A 85 -5.44 2.19 -33.62
N ALA A 86 -6.61 1.56 -33.79
CA ALA A 86 -7.83 2.23 -34.23
C ALA A 86 -8.27 3.35 -33.27
N ALA A 87 -8.23 3.11 -31.97
CA ALA A 87 -8.53 4.10 -30.95
C ALA A 87 -7.59 5.33 -31.05
N ILE A 88 -6.28 5.10 -31.15
CA ILE A 88 -5.27 6.15 -31.29
C ILE A 88 -5.53 6.99 -32.54
N LEU A 89 -5.77 6.37 -33.69
CA LEU A 89 -6.07 7.05 -34.96
C LEU A 89 -7.35 7.87 -34.87
N ASP A 90 -8.38 7.37 -34.21
CA ASP A 90 -9.64 8.09 -34.02
C ASP A 90 -9.45 9.32 -33.10
N PHE A 91 -8.72 9.20 -31.99
CA PHE A 91 -8.41 10.34 -31.13
C PHE A 91 -7.52 11.37 -31.83
N GLN A 92 -6.53 10.94 -32.63
CA GLN A 92 -5.73 11.85 -33.46
C GLN A 92 -6.57 12.59 -34.49
N SER A 93 -7.50 11.88 -35.15
CA SER A 93 -8.44 12.46 -36.09
C SER A 93 -9.37 13.47 -35.41
N ALA A 94 -9.91 13.13 -34.23
CA ALA A 94 -10.71 14.02 -33.42
C ALA A 94 -9.92 15.28 -33.03
N GLN A 95 -8.66 15.13 -32.60
CA GLN A 95 -7.78 16.23 -32.22
C GLN A 95 -7.47 17.15 -33.41
N ASN A 96 -7.21 16.59 -34.60
CA ASN A 96 -6.93 17.38 -35.79
C ASN A 96 -8.14 18.23 -36.23
N GLU A 97 -9.35 17.68 -36.16
CA GLU A 97 -10.56 18.46 -36.38
C GLU A 97 -10.75 19.54 -35.29
N PHE A 98 -10.44 19.19 -34.05
CA PHE A 98 -10.61 20.09 -32.91
C PHE A 98 -9.56 21.23 -32.88
N LYS A 99 -8.35 21.00 -33.43
CA LYS A 99 -7.33 22.07 -33.61
C LYS A 99 -7.84 23.26 -34.40
N LYS A 100 -8.78 23.06 -35.32
CA LYS A 100 -9.42 24.14 -36.10
C LYS A 100 -10.20 25.12 -35.22
N LEU A 101 -10.54 24.75 -33.99
CA LEU A 101 -11.28 25.52 -33.01
C LEU A 101 -10.38 26.25 -31.99
N LYS A 102 -9.06 25.98 -31.98
CA LYS A 102 -8.14 26.51 -30.95
C LYS A 102 -8.06 28.02 -30.90
N TRP A 103 -8.31 28.71 -32.02
CA TRP A 103 -8.34 30.17 -32.05
C TRP A 103 -9.47 30.77 -31.20
N LEU A 104 -10.58 30.05 -30.96
CA LEU A 104 -11.64 30.45 -30.05
C LEU A 104 -11.21 30.40 -28.57
N GLY A 105 -10.03 29.86 -28.29
CA GLY A 105 -9.46 29.75 -26.95
C GLY A 105 -9.17 31.06 -26.23
N PHE A 106 -9.25 32.20 -26.94
CA PHE A 106 -9.13 33.54 -26.34
C PHE A 106 -10.39 33.95 -25.54
N LEU A 107 -11.54 33.29 -25.80
CA LEU A 107 -12.79 33.56 -25.07
C LEU A 107 -12.72 32.85 -23.70
N PRO A 108 -12.84 33.59 -22.55
CA PRO A 108 -12.50 33.05 -21.24
C PRO A 108 -13.21 31.72 -20.90
N TRP A 109 -14.54 31.67 -21.03
CA TRP A 109 -15.31 30.46 -20.70
C TRP A 109 -15.18 29.36 -21.77
N LEU A 110 -15.30 29.73 -23.05
CA LEU A 110 -15.21 28.78 -24.17
C LEU A 110 -13.79 28.22 -24.32
N GLY A 111 -12.79 29.05 -24.08
CA GLY A 111 -11.38 28.66 -24.10
C GLY A 111 -11.05 27.56 -23.07
N THR A 112 -11.67 27.63 -21.89
CA THR A 112 -11.53 26.56 -20.87
C THR A 112 -12.08 25.23 -21.38
N GLN A 113 -13.26 25.20 -22.01
CA GLN A 113 -13.85 23.98 -22.58
C GLN A 113 -12.96 23.42 -23.69
N ILE A 114 -12.48 24.28 -24.59
CA ILE A 114 -11.64 23.89 -25.74
C ILE A 114 -10.32 23.28 -25.25
N LYS A 115 -9.64 23.94 -24.31
CA LYS A 115 -8.39 23.40 -23.73
C LYS A 115 -8.61 22.06 -23.02
N THR A 116 -9.73 21.93 -22.32
CA THR A 116 -10.07 20.68 -21.63
C THR A 116 -10.28 19.52 -22.59
N ILE A 117 -11.04 19.73 -23.69
CA ILE A 117 -11.26 18.69 -24.71
C ILE A 117 -9.93 18.30 -25.39
N ASP A 118 -9.08 19.29 -25.75
CA ASP A 118 -7.77 19.02 -26.34
C ASP A 118 -6.90 18.17 -25.39
N ASN A 119 -6.89 18.49 -24.09
CA ASN A 119 -6.17 17.71 -23.08
C ASN A 119 -6.73 16.29 -22.94
N ILE A 120 -8.06 16.09 -22.96
CA ILE A 120 -8.69 14.76 -22.93
C ILE A 120 -8.25 13.92 -24.14
N LEU A 121 -8.28 14.50 -25.34
CA LEU A 121 -7.87 13.80 -26.56
C LEU A 121 -6.39 13.43 -26.54
N LEU A 122 -5.52 14.33 -26.07
CA LEU A 122 -4.09 14.06 -25.88
C LEU A 122 -3.86 12.98 -24.82
N ALA A 123 -4.60 13.01 -23.71
CA ALA A 123 -4.55 11.97 -22.70
C ALA A 123 -4.98 10.61 -23.28
N GLY A 124 -6.05 10.56 -24.07
CA GLY A 124 -6.50 9.34 -24.76
C GLY A 124 -5.45 8.77 -25.72
N ILE A 125 -4.81 9.63 -26.52
CA ILE A 125 -3.72 9.21 -27.42
C ILE A 125 -2.55 8.62 -26.63
N SER A 126 -2.09 9.32 -25.59
CA SER A 126 -0.96 8.86 -24.77
C SER A 126 -1.29 7.57 -24.00
N THR A 127 -2.52 7.45 -23.46
CA THR A 127 -2.97 6.23 -22.82
C THR A 127 -2.99 5.06 -23.81
N GLY A 128 -3.54 5.27 -25.00
CA GLY A 128 -3.56 4.25 -26.08
C GLY A 128 -2.17 3.77 -26.45
N GLN A 129 -1.23 4.70 -26.63
CA GLN A 129 0.15 4.37 -26.96
C GLN A 129 0.85 3.61 -25.83
N SER A 130 0.59 3.96 -24.57
CA SER A 130 1.14 3.26 -23.40
C SER A 130 0.60 1.83 -23.31
N VAL A 131 -0.73 1.66 -23.41
CA VAL A 131 -1.37 0.34 -23.37
C VAL A 131 -0.96 -0.53 -24.55
N SER A 132 -0.82 0.04 -25.77
CA SER A 132 -0.34 -0.69 -26.96
C SER A 132 1.07 -1.27 -26.74
N LYS A 133 1.99 -0.50 -26.14
CA LYS A 133 3.34 -1.00 -25.79
C LYS A 133 3.27 -2.18 -24.81
N ILE A 134 2.43 -2.07 -23.78
CA ILE A 134 2.24 -3.14 -22.79
C ILE A 134 1.62 -4.37 -23.44
N THR A 135 0.64 -4.19 -24.32
CA THR A 135 -0.01 -5.29 -25.07
C THR A 135 1.00 -6.05 -25.92
N SER A 136 1.84 -5.32 -26.67
CA SER A 136 2.91 -5.94 -27.48
C SER A 136 3.93 -6.69 -26.62
N LEU A 137 4.25 -6.16 -25.43
CA LEU A 137 5.15 -6.82 -24.48
C LEU A 137 4.50 -8.07 -23.87
N ALA A 138 3.23 -7.99 -23.45
CA ALA A 138 2.48 -9.13 -22.94
C ALA A 138 2.38 -10.26 -23.97
N ALA A 139 2.16 -9.91 -25.23
CA ALA A 139 2.18 -10.88 -26.33
C ALA A 139 3.52 -11.63 -26.39
N LYS A 140 4.66 -10.91 -26.38
CA LYS A 140 6.00 -11.55 -26.42
C LYS A 140 6.24 -12.51 -25.25
N ILE A 141 5.69 -12.22 -24.08
CA ILE A 141 5.88 -13.04 -22.87
C ILE A 141 4.92 -14.24 -22.86
N ILE A 142 3.66 -14.04 -23.27
CA ILE A 142 2.58 -15.01 -23.07
C ILE A 142 2.35 -15.89 -24.29
N GLU A 143 2.51 -15.36 -25.54
CA GLU A 143 2.27 -16.15 -26.76
C GLU A 143 3.10 -17.45 -26.86
N PRO A 144 4.38 -17.51 -26.43
CA PRO A 144 5.10 -18.78 -26.41
C PRO A 144 4.41 -19.85 -25.53
N LEU A 145 3.66 -19.41 -24.51
CA LEU A 145 2.90 -20.27 -23.58
C LEU A 145 1.47 -20.57 -24.09
N ALA A 146 1.03 -19.92 -25.17
CA ALA A 146 -0.35 -20.04 -25.68
C ALA A 146 -0.64 -21.37 -26.39
N LYS A 147 0.37 -22.20 -26.65
CA LYS A 147 0.25 -23.44 -27.43
C LYS A 147 -0.57 -24.54 -26.75
N ASN A 148 -0.78 -24.43 -25.43
CA ASN A 148 -1.53 -25.40 -24.64
C ASN A 148 -2.35 -24.69 -23.56
N ASP A 149 -3.65 -24.94 -23.47
CA ASP A 149 -4.53 -24.30 -22.49
C ASP A 149 -4.29 -24.78 -21.06
N ASN A 150 -3.74 -25.98 -20.87
CA ASN A 150 -3.47 -26.57 -19.56
C ASN A 150 -1.98 -26.48 -19.16
N ILE A 151 -1.27 -25.48 -19.65
CA ILE A 151 0.14 -25.27 -19.28
C ILE A 151 0.25 -24.84 -17.82
N SER A 152 1.14 -25.48 -17.05
CA SER A 152 1.56 -25.09 -15.69
C SER A 152 3.06 -24.75 -15.70
N LEU A 153 3.56 -24.09 -14.65
CA LEU A 153 5.00 -23.79 -14.54
C LEU A 153 5.84 -25.07 -14.53
N ASN A 154 5.38 -26.11 -13.82
CA ASN A 154 6.04 -27.42 -13.78
C ASN A 154 6.06 -28.17 -15.13
N SER A 155 5.16 -27.81 -16.06
CA SER A 155 5.13 -28.45 -17.40
C SER A 155 6.10 -27.82 -18.39
N LEU A 156 6.73 -26.70 -18.04
CA LEU A 156 7.73 -26.04 -18.87
C LEU A 156 9.10 -26.70 -18.70
N SER A 157 9.87 -26.80 -19.76
CA SER A 157 11.28 -27.17 -19.70
C SER A 157 12.10 -26.05 -19.06
N GLU A 158 13.28 -26.38 -18.52
CA GLU A 158 14.24 -25.38 -17.97
C GLU A 158 14.53 -24.25 -18.98
N GLU A 159 14.67 -24.58 -20.27
CA GLU A 159 14.92 -23.58 -21.31
C GLU A 159 13.73 -22.64 -21.52
N GLU A 160 12.49 -23.16 -21.49
CA GLU A 160 11.28 -22.35 -21.63
C GLU A 160 11.09 -21.43 -20.43
N THR A 161 11.26 -21.95 -19.22
CA THR A 161 11.16 -21.15 -17.98
C THR A 161 12.26 -20.08 -17.93
N LYS A 162 13.49 -20.44 -18.27
CA LYS A 162 14.60 -19.49 -18.39
C LYS A 162 14.32 -18.41 -19.43
N GLY A 163 13.76 -18.79 -20.59
CA GLY A 163 13.35 -17.86 -21.65
C GLY A 163 12.25 -16.91 -21.18
N LEU A 164 11.25 -17.42 -20.46
CA LEU A 164 10.18 -16.63 -19.86
C LEU A 164 10.72 -15.60 -18.87
N LEU A 165 11.55 -16.04 -17.91
CA LEU A 165 12.17 -15.17 -16.90
C LEU A 165 13.06 -14.11 -17.54
N LYS A 166 13.82 -14.48 -18.58
CA LYS A 166 14.63 -13.54 -19.39
C LYS A 166 13.74 -12.48 -20.01
N ASN A 167 12.68 -12.86 -20.70
CA ASN A 167 11.75 -11.92 -21.36
C ASN A 167 11.12 -10.96 -20.35
N ILE A 168 10.76 -11.44 -19.16
CA ILE A 168 10.23 -10.60 -18.07
C ILE A 168 11.31 -9.63 -17.58
N TYR A 169 12.55 -10.10 -17.35
CA TYR A 169 13.64 -9.26 -16.87
C TYR A 169 14.02 -8.16 -17.88
N GLU A 170 14.07 -8.51 -19.16
CA GLU A 170 14.39 -7.61 -20.27
C GLU A 170 13.23 -6.67 -20.65
N ALA A 171 12.02 -6.87 -20.08
CA ALA A 171 10.86 -6.03 -20.32
C ALA A 171 10.98 -4.60 -19.76
N LYS A 172 11.88 -4.35 -18.83
CA LYS A 172 12.00 -3.07 -18.13
C LYS A 172 12.09 -1.85 -19.05
N PRO A 173 12.94 -1.78 -20.10
CA PRO A 173 13.00 -0.62 -20.98
C PRO A 173 11.69 -0.32 -21.69
N ASP A 174 10.97 -1.36 -22.14
CA ASP A 174 9.65 -1.22 -22.79
C ASP A 174 8.58 -0.71 -21.81
N LEU A 175 8.59 -1.21 -20.57
CA LEU A 175 7.72 -0.75 -19.49
C LEU A 175 8.03 0.71 -19.09
N GLU A 176 9.30 1.10 -18.99
CA GLU A 176 9.71 2.49 -18.73
C GLU A 176 9.28 3.42 -19.88
N SER A 177 9.34 2.95 -21.12
CA SER A 177 8.82 3.67 -22.28
C SER A 177 7.29 3.83 -22.22
N ALA A 178 6.56 2.79 -21.80
CA ALA A 178 5.13 2.86 -21.56
C ALA A 178 4.79 3.83 -20.41
N LYS A 179 5.58 3.78 -19.31
CA LYS A 179 5.46 4.71 -18.20
C LYS A 179 5.64 6.16 -18.62
N SER A 180 6.70 6.49 -19.35
CA SER A 180 6.92 7.84 -19.86
C SER A 180 5.74 8.36 -20.68
N THR A 181 5.06 7.47 -21.39
CA THR A 181 3.90 7.81 -22.21
C THR A 181 2.64 8.03 -21.36
N ILE A 182 2.40 7.19 -20.32
CA ILE A 182 1.26 7.38 -19.42
C ILE A 182 1.46 8.59 -18.51
N ASP A 183 2.68 8.92 -18.11
CA ASP A 183 3.01 10.13 -17.34
C ASP A 183 2.57 11.39 -18.11
N GLN A 184 2.71 11.41 -19.44
CA GLN A 184 2.17 12.49 -20.27
C GLN A 184 0.65 12.54 -20.21
N ALA A 185 -0.04 11.40 -20.20
CA ALA A 185 -1.50 11.36 -20.07
C ALA A 185 -1.95 11.94 -18.72
N VAL A 186 -1.26 11.61 -17.63
CA VAL A 186 -1.49 12.18 -16.28
C VAL A 186 -1.33 13.71 -16.31
N VAL A 187 -0.27 14.21 -16.93
CA VAL A 187 -0.04 15.67 -17.08
C VAL A 187 -1.20 16.35 -17.84
N TYR A 188 -1.68 15.73 -18.93
CA TYR A 188 -2.81 16.30 -19.69
C TYR A 188 -4.10 16.31 -18.87
N VAL A 189 -4.41 15.26 -18.16
CA VAL A 189 -5.62 15.17 -17.33
C VAL A 189 -5.56 16.16 -16.17
N ASN A 190 -4.40 16.32 -15.52
CA ASN A 190 -4.21 17.27 -14.41
C ASN A 190 -4.30 18.75 -14.85
N LYS A 191 -4.06 19.06 -16.13
CA LYS A 191 -4.31 20.39 -16.70
C LYS A 191 -5.80 20.71 -16.88
N THR A 192 -6.71 19.77 -16.66
CA THR A 192 -8.15 20.01 -16.75
C THR A 192 -8.68 20.59 -15.44
N PRO A 193 -9.44 21.71 -15.48
CA PRO A 193 -9.92 22.36 -14.25
C PRO A 193 -11.03 21.52 -13.57
N ASN A 194 -11.16 21.70 -12.25
CA ASN A 194 -12.21 21.03 -11.47
C ASN A 194 -13.56 21.80 -11.51
N LYS A 195 -13.53 23.10 -11.85
CA LYS A 195 -14.69 24.00 -11.86
C LYS A 195 -14.84 24.68 -13.22
N GLY A 196 -16.05 25.12 -13.54
CA GLY A 196 -16.32 25.90 -14.76
C GLY A 196 -16.52 25.08 -16.02
N LEU A 197 -16.52 23.76 -15.95
CA LEU A 197 -16.80 22.86 -17.08
C LEU A 197 -18.32 22.67 -17.29
N VAL A 198 -18.74 22.51 -18.54
CA VAL A 198 -20.10 22.03 -18.85
C VAL A 198 -20.26 20.58 -18.39
N LYS A 199 -21.48 20.22 -17.97
CA LYS A 199 -21.79 18.92 -17.37
C LYS A 199 -21.23 17.74 -18.18
N LYS A 200 -21.45 17.69 -19.48
CA LYS A 200 -20.94 16.62 -20.37
C LYS A 200 -19.42 16.48 -20.36
N ILE A 201 -18.68 17.60 -20.33
CA ILE A 201 -17.21 17.56 -20.32
C ILE A 201 -16.73 17.11 -18.93
N LYS A 202 -17.37 17.58 -17.86
CA LYS A 202 -17.07 17.16 -16.50
C LYS A 202 -17.24 15.63 -16.36
N GLU A 203 -18.35 15.09 -16.83
CA GLU A 203 -18.63 13.64 -16.81
C GLU A 203 -17.60 12.81 -17.60
N MET A 204 -16.91 13.39 -18.58
CA MET A 204 -15.81 12.73 -19.30
C MET A 204 -14.48 12.84 -18.54
N VAL A 205 -14.22 13.94 -17.86
CA VAL A 205 -12.95 14.21 -17.16
C VAL A 205 -12.81 13.42 -15.88
N GLU A 206 -13.86 13.37 -15.05
CA GLU A 206 -13.81 12.76 -13.72
C GLU A 206 -13.33 11.29 -13.70
N PRO A 207 -13.85 10.40 -14.58
CA PRO A 207 -13.32 9.03 -14.64
C PRO A 207 -11.84 8.98 -15.05
N LEU A 208 -11.42 9.81 -16.00
CA LEU A 208 -10.04 9.83 -16.48
C LEU A 208 -9.05 10.28 -15.41
N LYS A 209 -9.44 11.26 -14.58
CA LYS A 209 -8.63 11.70 -13.42
C LYS A 209 -8.37 10.59 -12.41
N LYS A 210 -9.26 9.62 -12.32
CA LYS A 210 -9.11 8.47 -11.44
C LYS A 210 -8.38 7.32 -12.13
N GLN A 211 -8.79 6.95 -13.34
CA GLN A 211 -8.31 5.74 -14.03
C GLN A 211 -6.87 5.87 -14.57
N ILE A 212 -6.50 7.04 -15.11
CA ILE A 212 -5.16 7.21 -15.70
C ILE A 212 -4.05 7.13 -14.64
N PRO A 213 -4.14 7.78 -13.46
CA PRO A 213 -3.17 7.58 -12.38
C PRO A 213 -3.16 6.14 -11.83
N GLN A 214 -4.30 5.44 -11.80
CA GLN A 214 -4.33 4.03 -11.43
C GLN A 214 -3.55 3.17 -12.41
N LEU A 215 -3.73 3.37 -13.72
CA LEU A 215 -2.96 2.68 -14.76
C LEU A 215 -1.46 2.99 -14.66
N GLN A 216 -1.10 4.25 -14.38
CA GLN A 216 0.29 4.63 -14.11
C GLN A 216 0.87 3.81 -12.95
N GLY A 217 0.14 3.67 -11.84
CA GLY A 217 0.55 2.84 -10.70
C GLY A 217 0.74 1.37 -11.07
N VAL A 218 -0.14 0.80 -11.89
CA VAL A 218 0.00 -0.59 -12.38
C VAL A 218 1.27 -0.76 -13.22
N ILE A 219 1.60 0.22 -14.07
CA ILE A 219 2.85 0.17 -14.87
C ILE A 219 4.09 0.28 -13.95
N ASP A 220 4.06 1.12 -12.94
CA ASP A 220 5.14 1.22 -11.95
C ASP A 220 5.36 -0.10 -11.21
N GLN A 221 4.29 -0.78 -10.82
CA GLN A 221 4.36 -2.11 -10.21
C GLN A 221 4.89 -3.16 -11.19
N ALA A 222 4.47 -3.10 -12.47
CA ALA A 222 4.99 -4.01 -13.50
C ALA A 222 6.50 -3.84 -13.72
N ILE A 223 7.03 -2.61 -13.67
CA ILE A 223 8.47 -2.35 -13.74
C ILE A 223 9.18 -3.03 -12.56
N SER A 224 8.68 -2.85 -11.35
CA SER A 224 9.26 -3.48 -10.15
C SER A 224 9.17 -5.01 -10.24
N ALA A 225 8.00 -5.55 -10.58
CA ALA A 225 7.79 -6.99 -10.72
C ALA A 225 8.70 -7.62 -11.78
N SER A 226 8.96 -6.91 -12.90
CA SER A 226 9.85 -7.39 -13.96
C SER A 226 11.30 -7.60 -13.49
N GLN A 227 11.72 -6.94 -12.43
CA GLN A 227 13.06 -7.09 -11.85
C GLN A 227 13.04 -8.06 -10.65
N ILE A 228 12.03 -7.99 -9.81
CA ILE A 228 11.92 -8.80 -8.59
C ILE A 228 11.65 -10.27 -8.92
N ILE A 229 10.65 -10.57 -9.74
CA ILE A 229 10.20 -11.94 -10.01
C ILE A 229 11.32 -12.81 -10.59
N PRO A 230 12.03 -12.41 -11.69
CA PRO A 230 13.11 -13.21 -12.22
C PRO A 230 14.25 -13.40 -11.22
N SER A 231 14.60 -12.36 -10.46
CA SER A 231 15.66 -12.43 -9.47
C SER A 231 15.35 -13.40 -8.35
N ILE A 232 14.13 -13.38 -7.80
CA ILE A 232 13.70 -14.34 -6.78
C ILE A 232 13.60 -15.75 -7.36
N ALA A 233 13.17 -15.88 -8.61
CA ALA A 233 13.10 -17.16 -9.31
C ALA A 233 14.47 -17.74 -9.73
N GLY A 234 15.59 -17.12 -9.34
CA GLY A 234 16.92 -17.63 -9.62
C GLY A 234 17.38 -17.40 -11.07
N TYR A 235 17.01 -16.24 -11.66
CA TYR A 235 17.53 -15.79 -12.96
C TYR A 235 18.42 -14.55 -12.76
N PRO A 236 19.62 -14.46 -13.36
CA PRO A 236 20.22 -15.42 -14.31
C PRO A 236 20.97 -16.59 -13.64
N GLU A 237 21.05 -16.64 -12.35
CA GLU A 237 21.81 -17.66 -11.58
C GLU A 237 21.01 -18.16 -10.39
N GLN A 238 21.34 -19.39 -9.92
CA GLN A 238 20.70 -20.00 -8.76
C GLN A 238 20.78 -19.06 -7.55
N LYS A 239 19.68 -18.99 -6.80
CA LYS A 239 19.55 -18.25 -5.54
C LYS A 239 19.23 -19.17 -4.38
N THR A 240 19.77 -18.81 -3.21
CA THR A 240 19.56 -19.52 -1.95
C THR A 240 18.92 -18.57 -0.95
N TYR A 241 17.78 -18.96 -0.40
CA TYR A 241 17.03 -18.17 0.56
C TYR A 241 16.94 -18.85 1.92
N LEU A 242 17.13 -18.07 2.97
CA LEU A 242 16.73 -18.46 4.32
C LEU A 242 15.24 -18.12 4.50
N PHE A 243 14.43 -19.15 4.65
CA PHE A 243 12.99 -19.04 4.84
C PHE A 243 12.67 -19.04 6.34
N LEU A 244 11.92 -18.03 6.81
CA LEU A 244 11.45 -17.92 8.19
C LEU A 244 9.95 -18.20 8.21
N LEU A 245 9.56 -19.36 8.75
CA LEU A 245 8.16 -19.71 8.94
C LEU A 245 7.71 -19.16 10.30
N GLN A 246 7.15 -17.95 10.28
CA GLN A 246 6.79 -17.18 11.46
C GLN A 246 5.38 -17.54 11.93
N ASN A 247 5.28 -18.09 13.13
CA ASN A 247 3.98 -18.45 13.73
C ASN A 247 3.28 -17.21 14.31
N ASN A 248 2.36 -16.61 13.57
CA ASN A 248 1.61 -15.43 14.01
C ASN A 248 0.53 -15.69 15.08
N THR A 249 0.35 -16.94 15.51
CA THR A 249 -0.45 -17.23 16.72
C THR A 249 0.34 -16.97 18.01
N GLU A 250 1.67 -16.75 17.88
CA GLU A 250 2.58 -16.29 18.91
C GLU A 250 3.36 -15.09 18.36
N MET A 251 2.78 -13.90 18.50
CA MET A 251 3.23 -12.69 17.81
C MET A 251 4.67 -12.31 18.20
N ARG A 252 5.44 -11.90 17.19
CA ARG A 252 6.71 -11.18 17.30
C ARG A 252 6.69 -9.98 16.37
N PRO A 253 7.56 -8.98 16.53
CA PRO A 253 7.48 -7.73 15.79
C PRO A 253 7.42 -7.87 14.27
N THR A 254 8.08 -8.87 13.68
CA THR A 254 8.07 -9.07 12.23
C THR A 254 7.07 -10.13 11.74
N GLY A 255 6.13 -10.56 12.57
CA GLY A 255 5.02 -11.40 12.11
C GLY A 255 4.77 -12.68 12.88
N GLY A 256 5.66 -13.11 13.78
CA GLY A 256 5.45 -14.27 14.62
C GLY A 256 6.72 -14.96 15.07
N PHE A 257 6.58 -15.91 15.97
CA PHE A 257 7.69 -16.71 16.50
C PHE A 257 8.34 -17.58 15.40
N ILE A 258 9.67 -17.55 15.29
CA ILE A 258 10.42 -18.36 14.31
C ILE A 258 10.58 -19.77 14.88
N GLY A 259 9.53 -20.57 14.75
CA GLY A 259 9.55 -21.96 15.23
C GLY A 259 10.16 -22.96 14.25
N THR A 260 10.20 -22.62 12.98
CA THR A 260 10.70 -23.42 11.87
C THR A 260 11.38 -22.50 10.87
N TYR A 261 12.47 -22.96 10.29
CA TYR A 261 13.14 -22.29 9.19
C TYR A 261 13.32 -23.26 8.02
N GLY A 262 13.70 -22.73 6.87
CA GLY A 262 14.01 -23.54 5.69
C GLY A 262 15.12 -22.94 4.86
N ILE A 263 15.80 -23.79 4.09
CA ILE A 263 16.72 -23.38 3.03
C ILE A 263 16.09 -23.74 1.71
N LEU A 264 15.74 -22.71 0.93
CA LEU A 264 15.17 -22.83 -0.40
C LEU A 264 16.22 -22.47 -1.45
N LYS A 265 16.48 -23.39 -2.38
CA LYS A 265 17.33 -23.14 -3.55
C LYS A 265 16.46 -23.13 -4.80
N VAL A 266 16.57 -22.05 -5.56
CA VAL A 266 15.76 -21.83 -6.78
C VAL A 266 16.68 -21.53 -7.95
N LYS A 267 16.43 -22.14 -9.10
CA LYS A 267 17.14 -21.86 -10.34
C LYS A 267 16.16 -21.86 -11.51
N TYR A 268 16.10 -20.76 -12.22
CA TYR A 268 15.21 -20.56 -13.38
C TYR A 268 13.73 -20.91 -13.12
N GLY A 269 13.26 -20.61 -11.91
CA GLY A 269 11.89 -20.91 -11.47
C GLY A 269 11.71 -22.30 -10.86
N ASP A 270 12.65 -23.22 -11.07
CA ASP A 270 12.60 -24.56 -10.50
C ASP A 270 13.12 -24.59 -9.06
N ILE A 271 12.45 -25.35 -8.21
CA ILE A 271 12.87 -25.59 -6.85
C ILE A 271 13.94 -26.71 -6.86
N VAL A 272 15.21 -26.31 -6.78
CA VAL A 272 16.35 -27.25 -6.70
C VAL A 272 16.31 -28.06 -5.40
N SER A 273 16.01 -27.38 -4.29
CA SER A 273 15.80 -28.02 -2.99
C SER A 273 15.03 -27.11 -2.04
N PHE A 274 14.20 -27.70 -1.18
CA PHE A 274 13.59 -27.01 -0.05
C PHE A 274 13.66 -27.93 1.17
N ASN A 275 14.54 -27.59 2.11
CA ASN A 275 14.76 -28.32 3.35
C ASN A 275 14.38 -27.45 4.52
N THR A 276 13.51 -27.92 5.39
CA THR A 276 13.07 -27.23 6.60
C THR A 276 13.58 -27.94 7.85
N ASP A 277 13.77 -27.18 8.92
CA ASP A 277 14.16 -27.73 10.22
C ASP A 277 13.53 -26.92 11.37
N ASN A 278 13.45 -27.55 12.52
CA ASN A 278 13.03 -26.92 13.75
C ASN A 278 14.13 -26.00 14.27
N SER A 279 13.81 -24.74 14.55
CA SER A 279 14.77 -23.75 15.09
C SER A 279 15.50 -24.24 16.35
N TYR A 280 14.85 -25.05 17.17
CA TYR A 280 15.49 -25.63 18.36
C TYR A 280 16.62 -26.62 18.03
N ASN A 281 16.59 -27.28 16.85
CA ASN A 281 17.69 -28.17 16.43
C ASN A 281 18.94 -27.37 16.07
N LEU A 282 18.78 -26.10 15.65
CA LEU A 282 19.87 -25.15 15.45
C LEU A 282 20.35 -24.54 16.77
N ASP A 283 19.43 -24.08 17.63
CA ASP A 283 19.73 -23.36 18.88
C ASP A 283 20.37 -24.24 19.96
N LYS A 284 19.80 -25.47 20.22
CA LYS A 284 20.23 -26.30 21.34
C LYS A 284 21.73 -26.66 21.31
N PRO A 285 22.33 -27.10 20.19
CA PRO A 285 23.76 -27.33 20.15
C PRO A 285 24.57 -26.06 20.42
N ALA A 286 24.09 -24.91 19.94
CA ALA A 286 24.78 -23.62 20.08
C ALA A 286 24.87 -23.12 21.53
N GLU A 287 24.03 -23.62 22.43
CA GLU A 287 24.08 -23.29 23.87
C GLU A 287 25.46 -23.56 24.50
N ALA A 288 26.24 -24.50 23.91
CA ALA A 288 27.58 -24.87 24.41
C ALA A 288 28.65 -23.77 24.14
N TRP A 289 28.48 -22.95 23.09
CA TRP A 289 29.52 -21.96 22.72
C TRP A 289 28.97 -20.55 22.51
N LEU A 290 27.66 -20.36 22.29
CA LEU A 290 27.06 -19.05 22.05
C LEU A 290 26.52 -18.46 23.37
N ASN A 291 26.97 -17.26 23.69
CA ASN A 291 26.52 -16.56 24.90
C ASN A 291 26.24 -15.09 24.54
N ILE A 292 25.12 -14.85 23.89
CA ILE A 292 24.65 -13.51 23.49
C ILE A 292 23.52 -13.08 24.42
N GLU A 293 23.64 -11.89 24.98
CA GLU A 293 22.61 -11.30 25.83
C GLU A 293 21.38 -10.91 24.99
N PRO A 294 20.17 -11.40 25.36
CA PRO A 294 18.96 -11.02 24.66
C PRO A 294 18.50 -9.62 25.04
N PRO A 295 17.64 -8.97 24.24
CA PRO A 295 16.96 -7.76 24.64
C PRO A 295 16.26 -7.90 26.01
N TYR A 296 16.38 -6.86 26.84
CA TYR A 296 15.88 -6.86 28.23
C TYR A 296 14.45 -7.40 28.39
N PRO A 297 13.45 -7.06 27.53
CA PRO A 297 12.11 -7.60 27.72
C PRO A 297 12.02 -9.13 27.56
N LEU A 298 12.85 -9.73 26.72
CA LEU A 298 12.91 -11.20 26.59
C LEU A 298 13.42 -11.83 27.88
N THR A 299 14.44 -11.25 28.51
CA THR A 299 14.95 -11.72 29.79
C THR A 299 13.92 -11.51 30.92
N ARG A 300 13.36 -10.31 30.99
CA ARG A 300 12.47 -9.91 32.09
C ARG A 300 11.13 -10.66 32.07
N TYR A 301 10.48 -10.72 30.93
CA TYR A 301 9.10 -11.21 30.83
C TYR A 301 8.99 -12.61 30.24
N ASN A 302 9.93 -13.04 29.38
CA ASN A 302 9.92 -14.36 28.74
C ASN A 302 10.95 -15.34 29.36
N LYS A 303 11.79 -14.88 30.33
CA LYS A 303 12.83 -15.67 30.99
C LYS A 303 13.86 -16.28 30.03
N VAL A 304 14.12 -15.63 28.91
CA VAL A 304 15.17 -15.98 27.95
C VAL A 304 16.47 -15.34 28.43
N TYR A 305 17.48 -16.17 28.75
CA TYR A 305 18.77 -15.69 29.29
C TYR A 305 19.91 -15.72 28.28
N LYS A 306 19.70 -16.37 27.14
CA LYS A 306 20.62 -16.39 26.01
C LYS A 306 19.84 -16.18 24.72
N TRP A 307 20.34 -15.30 23.84
CA TRP A 307 19.69 -14.98 22.59
C TRP A 307 20.11 -15.94 21.48
N PHE A 308 19.14 -16.50 20.76
CA PHE A 308 19.32 -17.48 19.71
C PHE A 308 18.52 -17.11 18.47
N PHE A 309 18.71 -17.88 17.41
CA PHE A 309 18.06 -17.71 16.10
C PHE A 309 16.53 -17.58 16.21
N ARG A 310 15.87 -18.42 17.02
CA ARG A 310 14.40 -18.41 17.16
C ARG A 310 13.80 -17.08 17.62
N ASP A 311 14.56 -16.23 18.30
CA ASP A 311 14.14 -14.91 18.82
C ASP A 311 14.86 -13.75 18.10
N SER A 312 15.50 -14.00 16.94
CA SER A 312 16.29 -13.03 16.18
C SER A 312 15.45 -11.88 15.62
N ASN A 313 14.14 -12.07 15.45
CA ASN A 313 13.21 -11.11 14.89
C ASN A 313 12.62 -10.14 15.93
N TRP A 314 13.48 -9.63 16.80
CA TRP A 314 13.12 -8.65 17.83
C TRP A 314 12.95 -7.23 17.29
N SER A 315 13.78 -6.78 16.34
CA SER A 315 13.57 -5.49 15.68
C SER A 315 12.26 -5.48 14.88
N PRO A 316 11.43 -4.42 14.93
CA PRO A 316 10.26 -4.31 14.06
C PRO A 316 10.62 -4.03 12.61
N ASP A 317 11.85 -3.56 12.35
CA ASP A 317 12.41 -3.37 11.01
C ASP A 317 12.86 -4.73 10.45
N PHE A 318 12.12 -5.25 9.48
CA PHE A 318 12.41 -6.59 8.98
C PHE A 318 13.80 -6.73 8.35
N PRO A 319 14.34 -5.78 7.57
CA PRO A 319 15.73 -5.87 7.10
C PRO A 319 16.74 -6.09 8.24
N THR A 320 16.59 -5.37 9.35
CA THR A 320 17.42 -5.53 10.55
C THR A 320 17.25 -6.92 11.18
N SER A 321 16.02 -7.39 11.29
CA SER A 321 15.70 -8.71 11.83
C SER A 321 16.14 -9.84 10.89
N ALA A 322 16.04 -9.66 9.58
CA ALA A 322 16.51 -10.62 8.57
C ALA A 322 18.04 -10.80 8.64
N GLN A 323 18.79 -9.69 8.71
CA GLN A 323 20.24 -9.73 8.89
C GLN A 323 20.63 -10.37 10.22
N LYS A 324 19.87 -10.12 11.29
CA LYS A 324 20.09 -10.75 12.60
C LYS A 324 19.82 -12.24 12.56
N ALA A 325 18.76 -12.68 11.86
CA ALA A 325 18.44 -14.09 11.67
C ALA A 325 19.54 -14.82 10.90
N GLU A 326 20.02 -14.24 9.80
CA GLU A 326 21.14 -14.79 9.04
C GLU A 326 22.41 -14.86 9.89
N TRP A 327 22.70 -13.80 10.66
CA TRP A 327 23.86 -13.78 11.55
C TRP A 327 23.81 -14.92 12.58
N PHE A 328 22.66 -15.13 13.27
CA PHE A 328 22.48 -16.24 14.19
C PHE A 328 22.58 -17.57 13.50
N TYR A 329 21.96 -17.73 12.32
CA TYR A 329 22.05 -18.96 11.53
C TYR A 329 23.52 -19.37 11.29
N HIS A 330 24.39 -18.43 10.95
CA HIS A 330 25.82 -18.71 10.77
C HIS A 330 26.57 -18.94 12.11
N GLN A 331 26.26 -18.17 13.17
CA GLN A 331 26.90 -18.37 14.49
C GLN A 331 26.52 -19.73 15.09
N GLU A 332 25.33 -20.22 14.79
CA GLU A 332 24.81 -21.51 15.23
C GLU A 332 25.18 -22.65 14.28
N ARG A 333 26.05 -22.37 13.31
CA ARG A 333 26.62 -23.35 12.35
C ARG A 333 25.58 -23.96 11.44
N GLY A 334 24.63 -23.17 10.95
CA GLY A 334 23.76 -23.55 9.85
C GLY A 334 24.53 -24.04 8.63
N SER A 335 24.00 -24.99 7.91
CA SER A 335 24.69 -25.73 6.85
C SER A 335 25.02 -24.90 5.60
N GLU A 336 24.25 -23.84 5.32
CA GLU A 336 24.45 -22.98 4.16
C GLU A 336 25.35 -21.78 4.49
N THR A 337 26.35 -21.54 3.64
CA THR A 337 27.28 -20.42 3.80
C THR A 337 26.93 -19.21 2.95
N ASN A 338 26.21 -19.43 1.86
CA ASN A 338 25.80 -18.40 0.92
C ASN A 338 24.28 -18.27 0.93
N ILE A 339 23.76 -17.17 1.47
CA ILE A 339 22.34 -16.81 1.49
C ILE A 339 22.18 -15.53 0.68
N ASP A 340 21.34 -15.52 -0.35
CA ASP A 340 21.08 -14.39 -1.23
C ASP A 340 19.99 -13.45 -0.66
N GLY A 341 19.14 -13.98 0.21
CA GLY A 341 18.08 -13.20 0.85
C GLY A 341 17.31 -14.00 1.89
N ILE A 342 16.46 -13.30 2.62
CA ILE A 342 15.60 -13.84 3.67
C ILE A 342 14.15 -13.57 3.31
N ILE A 343 13.32 -14.59 3.35
CA ILE A 343 11.88 -14.50 3.09
C ILE A 343 11.15 -15.02 4.32
N ALA A 344 10.28 -14.19 4.88
CA ALA A 344 9.43 -14.57 6.00
C ALA A 344 7.98 -14.70 5.55
N VAL A 345 7.33 -15.76 6.01
CA VAL A 345 5.91 -16.04 5.72
C VAL A 345 5.18 -16.45 6.99
N THR A 346 3.88 -16.13 7.03
CA THR A 346 2.98 -16.55 8.11
C THR A 346 2.04 -17.67 7.65
N PRO A 347 1.43 -18.44 8.57
CA PRO A 347 0.38 -19.40 8.23
C PRO A 347 -0.81 -18.79 7.49
N THR A 348 -1.10 -17.50 7.71
CA THR A 348 -2.18 -16.76 7.00
C THR A 348 -1.96 -16.77 5.49
N PHE A 349 -0.73 -16.54 5.02
CA PHE A 349 -0.40 -16.64 3.60
C PHE A 349 -0.63 -18.06 3.06
N ILE A 350 -0.23 -19.09 3.83
CA ILE A 350 -0.45 -20.48 3.43
C ILE A 350 -1.96 -20.80 3.35
N GLN A 351 -2.77 -20.27 4.27
CA GLN A 351 -4.24 -20.40 4.19
C GLN A 351 -4.79 -19.77 2.91
N SER A 352 -4.30 -18.57 2.53
CA SER A 352 -4.68 -17.92 1.29
C SER A 352 -4.33 -18.77 0.05
N LEU A 353 -3.16 -19.39 0.02
CA LEU A 353 -2.77 -20.30 -1.07
C LEU A 353 -3.69 -21.52 -1.17
N LEU A 354 -4.05 -22.11 -0.03
CA LEU A 354 -4.97 -23.26 0.03
C LEU A 354 -6.39 -22.93 -0.47
N THR A 355 -6.80 -21.66 -0.50
CA THR A 355 -8.08 -21.28 -1.15
C THR A 355 -8.02 -21.46 -2.67
N LEU A 356 -6.83 -21.40 -3.25
CA LEU A 356 -6.61 -21.52 -4.70
C LEU A 356 -6.25 -22.96 -5.13
N THR A 357 -5.33 -23.62 -4.39
CA THR A 357 -4.86 -24.98 -4.69
C THR A 357 -5.85 -26.05 -4.21
N GLY A 358 -6.67 -25.73 -3.22
CA GLY A 358 -7.54 -26.68 -2.56
C GLY A 358 -6.86 -27.42 -1.39
N PRO A 359 -7.55 -28.41 -0.79
CA PRO A 359 -7.05 -29.16 0.36
C PRO A 359 -5.85 -30.04 0.00
N VAL A 360 -4.87 -30.12 0.91
CA VAL A 360 -3.65 -30.94 0.78
C VAL A 360 -3.67 -32.05 1.81
N GLN A 361 -3.29 -33.27 1.41
CA GLN A 361 -3.15 -34.41 2.30
C GLN A 361 -1.68 -34.71 2.62
N VAL A 362 -1.36 -34.80 3.91
CA VAL A 362 -0.03 -35.16 4.42
C VAL A 362 -0.21 -36.12 5.59
N ASN A 363 0.45 -37.26 5.54
CA ASN A 363 0.45 -38.29 6.61
C ASN A 363 -0.97 -38.69 7.08
N GLY A 364 -1.94 -38.78 6.14
CA GLY A 364 -3.34 -39.12 6.45
C GLY A 364 -4.17 -37.97 7.04
N LEU A 365 -3.59 -36.79 7.22
CA LEU A 365 -4.29 -35.56 7.64
C LEU A 365 -4.61 -34.70 6.43
N THR A 366 -5.80 -34.08 6.45
CA THR A 366 -6.22 -33.14 5.40
C THR A 366 -6.12 -31.70 5.93
N PHE A 367 -5.34 -30.87 5.25
CA PHE A 367 -5.18 -29.45 5.54
C PHE A 367 -5.90 -28.61 4.48
N ASN A 368 -6.69 -27.64 4.90
CA ASN A 368 -7.37 -26.67 4.05
C ASN A 368 -7.25 -25.26 4.64
N SER A 369 -7.78 -24.26 3.95
CA SER A 369 -7.75 -22.86 4.39
C SER A 369 -8.33 -22.64 5.80
N ASP A 370 -9.33 -23.42 6.20
CA ASP A 370 -10.07 -23.18 7.46
C ASP A 370 -9.40 -23.87 8.64
N ASN A 371 -8.81 -25.06 8.43
CA ASN A 371 -8.28 -25.89 9.51
C ASN A 371 -6.75 -25.87 9.65
N LEU A 372 -6.01 -25.28 8.69
CA LEU A 372 -4.55 -25.35 8.63
C LEU A 372 -3.89 -25.05 9.97
N VAL A 373 -4.19 -23.90 10.56
CA VAL A 373 -3.52 -23.42 11.77
C VAL A 373 -3.82 -24.35 12.94
N GLU A 374 -5.08 -24.73 13.13
CA GLU A 374 -5.49 -25.54 14.26
C GLU A 374 -4.99 -27.00 14.15
N ALA A 375 -5.14 -27.60 12.97
CA ALA A 375 -4.69 -28.96 12.71
C ALA A 375 -3.16 -29.09 12.80
N LEU A 376 -2.43 -28.10 12.26
CA LEU A 376 -0.97 -28.08 12.31
C LEU A 376 -0.46 -27.88 13.74
N GLN A 377 -1.04 -26.97 14.50
CA GLN A 377 -0.71 -26.76 15.91
C GLN A 377 -0.97 -28.02 16.75
N PHE A 378 -2.14 -28.63 16.56
CA PHE A 378 -2.45 -29.88 17.26
C PHE A 378 -1.42 -30.98 16.94
N GLN A 379 -1.09 -31.13 15.65
CA GLN A 379 -0.14 -32.17 15.22
C GLN A 379 1.26 -31.92 15.80
N VAL A 380 1.75 -30.71 15.77
CA VAL A 380 3.09 -30.34 16.26
C VAL A 380 3.20 -30.38 17.79
N GLU A 381 2.14 -30.13 18.55
CA GLU A 381 2.19 -30.04 20.02
C GLU A 381 1.70 -31.30 20.73
N GLN A 382 0.81 -32.08 20.12
CA GLN A 382 0.18 -33.23 20.74
C GLN A 382 0.10 -34.48 19.84
N GLY A 383 -0.23 -34.29 18.56
CA GLY A 383 -0.48 -35.40 17.63
C GLY A 383 0.75 -36.25 17.38
N PHE A 384 1.95 -35.64 17.37
CA PHE A 384 3.22 -36.35 17.17
C PHE A 384 3.47 -37.45 18.22
N LEU A 385 3.10 -37.20 19.49
CA LEU A 385 3.23 -38.18 20.56
C LEU A 385 2.40 -39.44 20.29
N ARG A 386 1.19 -39.28 19.73
CA ARG A 386 0.31 -40.41 19.38
C ARG A 386 0.83 -41.23 18.21
N GLN A 387 1.67 -40.63 17.38
CA GLN A 387 2.29 -41.27 16.22
C GLN A 387 3.68 -41.84 16.51
N GLY A 388 4.19 -41.67 17.74
CA GLY A 388 5.53 -42.13 18.12
C GLY A 388 6.66 -41.36 17.45
N ILE A 389 6.42 -40.13 17.04
CA ILE A 389 7.42 -39.23 16.43
C ILE A 389 8.24 -38.59 17.55
N ASP A 390 9.55 -38.51 17.38
CA ASP A 390 10.45 -37.84 18.33
C ASP A 390 10.18 -36.33 18.39
N GLU A 391 10.43 -35.72 19.56
CA GLU A 391 10.23 -34.30 19.77
C GLU A 391 11.05 -33.44 18.80
N ALA A 392 12.24 -33.88 18.42
CA ALA A 392 13.09 -33.18 17.44
C ALA A 392 12.43 -33.09 16.06
N ASP A 393 11.69 -34.13 15.67
CA ASP A 393 11.11 -34.31 14.33
C ASP A 393 9.64 -33.88 14.25
N ARG A 394 9.03 -33.43 15.38
CA ARG A 394 7.60 -33.06 15.47
C ARG A 394 7.16 -32.00 14.47
N LYS A 395 8.09 -31.22 13.94
CA LYS A 395 7.84 -30.17 12.96
C LYS A 395 8.14 -30.56 11.51
N GLU A 396 8.60 -31.78 11.24
CA GLU A 396 8.84 -32.23 9.85
C GLU A 396 7.59 -32.12 8.97
N ILE A 397 6.40 -32.33 9.56
CA ILE A 397 5.13 -32.17 8.85
C ILE A 397 4.97 -30.79 8.21
N ILE A 398 5.55 -29.74 8.80
CA ILE A 398 5.53 -28.38 8.24
C ILE A 398 6.29 -28.35 6.91
N GLY A 399 7.46 -28.99 6.85
CA GLY A 399 8.27 -29.06 5.64
C GLY A 399 7.60 -29.87 4.53
N VAL A 400 7.04 -31.05 4.89
CA VAL A 400 6.32 -31.89 3.92
C VAL A 400 5.11 -31.14 3.35
N LEU A 401 4.32 -30.49 4.22
CA LEU A 401 3.17 -29.70 3.80
C LEU A 401 3.57 -28.51 2.92
N SER A 402 4.61 -27.77 3.31
CA SER A 402 5.10 -26.61 2.54
C SER A 402 5.60 -27.03 1.15
N LYS A 403 6.33 -28.15 1.07
CA LYS A 403 6.80 -28.70 -0.21
C LYS A 403 5.62 -29.07 -1.11
N LYS A 404 4.62 -29.77 -0.55
CA LYS A 404 3.44 -30.19 -1.31
C LYS A 404 2.63 -28.98 -1.83
N ILE A 405 2.45 -27.95 -1.00
CA ILE A 405 1.76 -26.71 -1.42
C ILE A 405 2.55 -26.01 -2.54
N LEU A 406 3.89 -25.96 -2.46
CA LEU A 406 4.72 -25.39 -3.52
C LEU A 406 4.58 -26.18 -4.83
N GLU A 407 4.57 -27.51 -4.79
CA GLU A 407 4.32 -28.36 -5.95
C GLU A 407 2.94 -28.06 -6.56
N ASP A 408 1.88 -28.00 -5.74
CA ASP A 408 0.53 -27.72 -6.18
C ASP A 408 0.40 -26.31 -6.80
N ILE A 409 1.17 -25.31 -6.32
CA ILE A 409 1.23 -23.96 -6.91
C ILE A 409 1.91 -23.99 -8.28
N LEU A 410 3.02 -24.71 -8.43
CA LEU A 410 3.74 -24.82 -9.70
C LEU A 410 2.94 -25.61 -10.75
N ASP A 411 2.03 -26.49 -10.29
CA ASP A 411 1.10 -27.26 -11.13
C ASP A 411 -0.17 -26.48 -11.52
N LEU A 412 -0.39 -25.25 -10.98
CA LEU A 412 -1.54 -24.44 -11.34
C LEU A 412 -1.56 -24.11 -12.83
N PRO A 413 -2.69 -24.34 -13.52
CA PRO A 413 -2.83 -23.96 -14.92
C PRO A 413 -2.79 -22.42 -15.10
N LYS A 414 -2.35 -21.98 -16.28
CA LYS A 414 -2.11 -20.55 -16.60
C LYS A 414 -3.31 -19.63 -16.32
N ASP A 415 -4.53 -20.11 -16.43
CA ASP A 415 -5.75 -19.34 -16.13
C ASP A 415 -5.89 -18.99 -14.65
N LYS A 416 -5.17 -19.68 -13.77
CA LYS A 416 -5.11 -19.41 -12.31
C LYS A 416 -3.98 -18.45 -11.89
N TRP A 417 -3.01 -18.17 -12.76
CA TRP A 417 -1.89 -17.29 -12.42
C TRP A 417 -2.31 -15.86 -12.02
N PRO A 418 -3.32 -15.23 -12.65
CA PRO A 418 -3.83 -13.95 -12.16
C PRO A 418 -4.36 -13.99 -10.72
N ASN A 419 -5.04 -15.09 -10.34
CA ASN A 419 -5.54 -15.29 -8.99
C ASN A 419 -4.38 -15.50 -8.00
N LEU A 420 -3.35 -16.27 -8.38
CA LEU A 420 -2.13 -16.44 -7.58
C LEU A 420 -1.44 -15.09 -7.34
N TRP A 421 -1.30 -14.27 -8.38
CA TRP A 421 -0.73 -12.93 -8.28
C TRP A 421 -1.58 -12.02 -7.38
N GLN A 422 -2.90 -12.10 -7.46
CA GLN A 422 -3.80 -11.34 -6.58
C GLN A 422 -3.64 -11.75 -5.11
N ILE A 423 -3.55 -13.04 -4.82
CA ILE A 423 -3.27 -13.55 -3.47
C ILE A 423 -1.93 -13.03 -2.97
N PHE A 424 -0.87 -13.19 -3.78
CA PHE A 424 0.47 -12.73 -3.43
C PHE A 424 0.50 -11.23 -3.13
N THR A 425 -0.05 -10.40 -4.01
CA THR A 425 -0.05 -8.93 -3.84
C THR A 425 -0.91 -8.47 -2.67
N LYS A 426 -2.01 -9.16 -2.39
CA LYS A 426 -2.84 -8.92 -1.21
C LYS A 426 -2.03 -9.24 0.05
N ASP A 427 -1.53 -10.47 0.18
CA ASP A 427 -0.91 -10.94 1.41
C ASP A 427 0.43 -10.25 1.71
N ILE A 428 1.19 -9.86 0.68
CA ILE A 428 2.41 -9.05 0.88
C ILE A 428 2.07 -7.61 1.31
N SER A 429 0.99 -7.02 0.78
CA SER A 429 0.51 -5.71 1.23
C SER A 429 -0.03 -5.74 2.65
N GLU A 430 -0.62 -6.86 3.08
CA GLU A 430 -1.09 -7.13 4.43
C GLU A 430 0.06 -7.61 5.37
N LYS A 431 1.30 -7.67 4.83
CA LYS A 431 2.52 -8.06 5.55
C LYS A 431 2.47 -9.47 6.14
N GLN A 432 1.83 -10.40 5.41
CA GLN A 432 1.89 -11.84 5.69
C GLN A 432 3.11 -12.48 5.03
N ILE A 433 3.76 -11.76 4.12
CA ILE A 433 5.02 -12.08 3.46
C ILE A 433 5.95 -10.87 3.59
N LEU A 434 7.22 -11.10 3.93
CA LEU A 434 8.26 -10.08 3.96
C LEU A 434 9.49 -10.58 3.22
N ILE A 435 10.15 -9.71 2.47
CA ILE A 435 11.29 -10.07 1.63
C ILE A 435 12.46 -9.13 1.92
N TYR A 436 13.62 -9.70 2.18
CA TYR A 436 14.90 -8.99 2.24
C TYR A 436 15.91 -9.66 1.31
N LEU A 437 16.48 -8.92 0.39
CA LEU A 437 17.48 -9.40 -0.56
C LEU A 437 18.81 -8.66 -0.35
N LYS A 438 19.92 -9.40 -0.46
CA LYS A 438 21.26 -8.82 -0.34
C LYS A 438 21.67 -8.00 -1.56
N ASP A 439 21.11 -8.29 -2.72
CA ASP A 439 21.28 -7.49 -3.92
C ASP A 439 20.61 -6.12 -3.72
N ASN A 440 21.39 -5.09 -3.52
CA ASN A 440 20.90 -3.72 -3.28
C ASN A 440 20.07 -3.18 -4.44
N TYR A 441 20.34 -3.59 -5.68
CA TYR A 441 19.59 -3.13 -6.85
C TYR A 441 18.15 -3.67 -6.78
N ILE A 442 17.99 -4.96 -6.52
CA ILE A 442 16.66 -5.57 -6.40
C ILE A 442 15.97 -5.16 -5.08
N GLN A 443 16.75 -5.03 -3.99
CA GLN A 443 16.21 -4.57 -2.70
C GLN A 443 15.58 -3.18 -2.79
N ASN A 444 16.09 -2.28 -3.64
CA ASN A 444 15.45 -0.98 -3.86
C ASN A 444 14.04 -1.09 -4.46
N TYR A 445 13.76 -2.11 -5.29
CA TYR A 445 12.40 -2.37 -5.76
C TYR A 445 11.52 -2.95 -4.65
N ILE A 446 12.05 -3.85 -3.81
CA ILE A 446 11.35 -4.37 -2.62
C ILE A 446 10.94 -3.22 -1.69
N ILE A 447 11.84 -2.26 -1.46
CA ILE A 447 11.57 -1.06 -0.64
C ILE A 447 10.49 -0.19 -1.30
N LYS A 448 10.63 0.08 -2.59
CA LYS A 448 9.67 0.90 -3.36
C LYS A 448 8.25 0.33 -3.31
N GLU A 449 8.10 -0.98 -3.40
CA GLU A 449 6.81 -1.66 -3.34
C GLU A 449 6.32 -1.92 -1.90
N ASN A 450 7.09 -1.49 -0.88
CA ASN A 450 6.78 -1.74 0.54
C ASN A 450 6.66 -3.22 0.92
N TRP A 451 7.44 -4.10 0.27
CA TRP A 451 7.44 -5.55 0.49
C TRP A 451 8.47 -6.00 1.53
N GLY A 452 9.34 -5.10 1.95
CA GLY A 452 10.46 -5.38 2.85
C GLY A 452 10.15 -5.25 4.33
N GLY A 453 8.97 -4.77 4.73
CA GLY A 453 8.59 -4.61 6.13
C GLY A 453 9.51 -3.70 6.95
N GLN A 454 10.22 -2.78 6.30
CA GLN A 454 11.05 -1.78 6.98
C GLN A 454 10.18 -0.74 7.69
N ILE A 455 10.70 -0.16 8.75
CA ILE A 455 10.11 1.04 9.37
C ILE A 455 10.21 2.19 8.38
N GLN A 456 9.06 2.77 8.01
CA GLN A 456 9.01 3.81 7.00
C GLN A 456 9.38 5.17 7.57
N ASN A 457 10.17 5.93 6.81
CA ASN A 457 10.41 7.33 7.07
C ASN A 457 9.34 8.19 6.40
N THR A 458 8.76 9.11 7.15
CA THR A 458 7.82 10.12 6.63
C THR A 458 8.27 11.50 7.09
N GLU A 459 7.94 12.50 6.29
CA GLU A 459 8.17 13.90 6.63
C GLU A 459 7.04 14.51 7.47
N TYR A 460 5.97 13.74 7.73
CA TYR A 460 4.77 14.15 8.46
C TYR A 460 4.52 13.22 9.64
N ASP A 461 3.30 13.14 10.09
CA ASP A 461 2.91 12.35 11.24
C ASP A 461 2.98 10.85 10.98
N TYR A 462 3.19 10.09 12.03
CA TYR A 462 3.43 8.66 11.95
C TYR A 462 3.04 7.98 13.25
N PHE A 463 2.43 6.83 13.19
CA PHE A 463 2.52 5.86 14.28
C PHE A 463 2.51 4.42 13.76
N SER A 464 3.12 3.55 14.55
CA SER A 464 3.02 2.10 14.41
C SER A 464 3.08 1.44 15.78
N ILE A 465 2.41 0.32 15.92
CA ILE A 465 2.30 -0.44 17.17
C ILE A 465 2.84 -1.84 16.89
N PHE A 466 3.84 -2.25 17.67
CA PHE A 466 4.44 -3.58 17.59
C PHE A 466 4.30 -4.31 18.91
N ASP A 467 3.51 -5.36 18.89
CA ASP A 467 3.34 -6.30 20.00
C ASP A 467 4.32 -7.45 19.90
N ALA A 468 4.86 -7.85 21.03
CA ALA A 468 5.62 -9.08 21.19
C ALA A 468 4.97 -9.93 22.28
N ASN A 469 4.44 -11.09 21.90
CA ASN A 469 3.91 -12.06 22.86
C ASN A 469 5.05 -12.65 23.68
N LEU A 470 5.01 -12.44 25.00
CA LEU A 470 6.04 -12.90 25.92
C LEU A 470 5.50 -13.98 26.86
N ALA A 471 5.63 -15.22 26.40
CA ALA A 471 5.21 -16.44 27.11
C ALA A 471 3.68 -16.56 27.32
N SER A 472 2.88 -16.13 26.34
CA SER A 472 1.42 -16.24 26.36
C SER A 472 0.91 -17.45 25.55
N LEU A 473 1.75 -18.44 25.32
CA LEU A 473 1.43 -19.55 24.42
C LEU A 473 0.97 -19.01 23.04
N LYS A 474 -0.10 -19.55 22.50
CA LYS A 474 -0.67 -19.17 21.20
C LYS A 474 -1.97 -18.38 21.38
N THR A 475 -1.92 -17.35 22.25
CA THR A 475 -3.10 -16.57 22.67
C THR A 475 -3.48 -15.46 21.69
N ASP A 476 -2.57 -15.00 20.82
CA ASP A 476 -2.81 -13.87 19.91
C ASP A 476 -4.12 -13.95 19.11
N PRO A 477 -4.54 -15.10 18.55
CA PRO A 477 -5.82 -15.18 17.82
C PRO A 477 -7.05 -14.93 18.69
N ALA A 478 -6.94 -15.12 20.00
CA ALA A 478 -8.02 -14.89 20.95
C ALA A 478 -8.06 -13.44 21.49
N VAL A 479 -7.09 -12.61 21.12
CA VAL A 479 -7.00 -11.21 21.57
C VAL A 479 -7.51 -10.29 20.48
N LYS A 480 -8.62 -9.60 20.75
CA LYS A 480 -9.14 -8.55 19.88
C LYS A 480 -8.49 -7.22 20.26
N ARG A 481 -8.06 -6.47 19.25
CA ARG A 481 -7.45 -5.16 19.42
C ARG A 481 -8.28 -4.10 18.70
N THR A 482 -8.37 -2.91 19.29
CA THR A 482 -8.95 -1.72 18.66
C THR A 482 -8.02 -0.55 18.87
N ILE A 483 -7.81 0.26 17.85
CA ILE A 483 -6.87 1.39 17.87
C ILE A 483 -7.65 2.68 17.65
N GLU A 484 -7.48 3.63 18.55
CA GLU A 484 -8.03 4.98 18.45
C GLU A 484 -6.89 5.99 18.49
N TYR A 485 -6.83 6.85 17.51
CA TYR A 485 -5.87 7.94 17.42
C TYR A 485 -6.59 9.26 17.25
N SER A 486 -6.31 10.21 18.12
CA SER A 486 -6.79 11.58 17.96
C SER A 486 -5.65 12.57 17.95
N LEU A 487 -5.74 13.59 17.09
CA LEU A 487 -4.81 14.70 17.01
C LEU A 487 -5.56 16.01 17.11
N HIS A 488 -5.13 16.89 18.00
CA HIS A 488 -5.70 18.22 18.13
C HIS A 488 -4.64 19.30 18.31
N GLN A 489 -4.98 20.52 17.87
CA GLN A 489 -4.12 21.68 18.04
C GLN A 489 -4.45 22.38 19.35
N ASP A 490 -3.43 22.61 20.22
CA ASP A 490 -3.53 23.44 21.41
C ASP A 490 -2.34 24.39 21.50
N ARG A 491 -2.62 25.72 21.54
CA ARG A 491 -1.62 26.82 21.69
C ARG A 491 -0.40 26.67 20.78
N GLY A 492 -0.61 26.25 19.53
CA GLY A 492 0.45 26.06 18.54
C GLY A 492 1.11 24.68 18.56
N ASN A 493 0.88 23.87 19.56
CA ASN A 493 1.32 22.48 19.62
C ASN A 493 0.29 21.55 18.95
N LEU A 494 0.76 20.44 18.42
CA LEU A 494 -0.06 19.30 18.01
C LEU A 494 0.06 18.20 19.07
N ILE A 495 -1.07 17.89 19.70
CA ILE A 495 -1.16 16.89 20.77
C ILE A 495 -1.90 15.67 20.22
N ALA A 496 -1.25 14.53 20.33
CA ALA A 496 -1.80 13.24 19.96
C ALA A 496 -2.20 12.43 21.20
N ASP A 497 -3.34 11.77 21.12
CA ASP A 497 -3.80 10.75 22.08
C ASP A 497 -3.95 9.44 21.30
N LEU A 498 -3.20 8.40 21.67
CA LEU A 498 -3.26 7.06 21.11
C LEU A 498 -3.74 6.07 22.15
N THR A 499 -4.85 5.40 21.88
CA THR A 499 -5.46 4.40 22.76
C THR A 499 -5.49 3.05 22.06
N ILE A 500 -5.10 2.00 22.75
CA ILE A 500 -5.10 0.62 22.27
C ILE A 500 -5.87 -0.22 23.28
N HIS A 501 -6.99 -0.79 22.85
CA HIS A 501 -7.78 -1.72 23.65
C HIS A 501 -7.37 -3.15 23.32
N TYR A 502 -7.17 -3.97 24.31
CA TYR A 502 -6.89 -5.40 24.23
C TYR A 502 -7.98 -6.17 24.98
N ASN A 503 -8.76 -6.97 24.28
CA ASN A 503 -9.77 -7.85 24.84
C ASN A 503 -9.35 -9.29 24.63
N ASN A 504 -9.02 -10.02 25.71
CA ASN A 504 -8.66 -11.43 25.68
C ASN A 504 -9.93 -12.30 25.78
N GLU A 505 -10.50 -12.68 24.65
CA GLU A 505 -11.69 -13.55 24.57
C GLU A 505 -11.36 -15.04 24.84
N GLY A 506 -10.09 -15.37 25.06
CA GLY A 506 -9.60 -16.73 25.26
C GLY A 506 -10.05 -17.38 26.56
N ASN A 507 -9.60 -18.62 26.76
CA ASN A 507 -9.72 -19.36 28.00
C ASN A 507 -8.33 -19.90 28.38
N ILE A 508 -8.17 -20.41 29.62
CA ILE A 508 -6.97 -21.15 29.99
C ILE A 508 -7.09 -22.56 29.41
N THR A 509 -6.24 -22.87 28.45
CA THR A 509 -6.18 -24.16 27.73
C THR A 509 -4.73 -24.56 27.52
N TRP A 510 -4.47 -25.67 26.86
CA TRP A 510 -3.12 -26.06 26.47
C TRP A 510 -2.47 -25.08 25.47
N LYS A 511 -3.25 -24.30 24.71
CA LYS A 511 -2.76 -23.37 23.68
C LYS A 511 -2.96 -21.89 24.03
N THR A 512 -3.87 -21.55 24.91
CA THR A 512 -4.22 -20.17 25.27
C THR A 512 -4.17 -19.95 26.78
N THR A 513 -3.79 -18.75 27.20
CA THR A 513 -3.65 -18.36 28.61
C THR A 513 -3.86 -16.84 28.74
N ARG A 514 -3.42 -16.24 29.88
CA ARG A 514 -3.29 -14.79 29.98
C ARG A 514 -2.40 -14.24 28.86
N TYR A 515 -2.79 -13.12 28.28
CA TYR A 515 -2.01 -12.48 27.23
C TYR A 515 -0.98 -11.54 27.86
N ARG A 516 0.28 -11.74 27.56
CA ARG A 516 1.40 -10.91 27.99
C ARG A 516 2.07 -10.32 26.76
N THR A 517 1.97 -9.02 26.59
CA THR A 517 2.61 -8.34 25.45
C THR A 517 3.58 -7.29 25.91
N TYR A 518 4.70 -7.20 25.21
CA TYR A 518 5.57 -6.03 25.25
C TYR A 518 5.28 -5.22 24.01
N THR A 519 4.57 -4.12 24.20
CA THR A 519 4.06 -3.25 23.13
C THR A 519 5.01 -2.07 22.96
N ARG A 520 5.48 -1.84 21.73
CA ARG A 520 6.30 -0.70 21.35
C ARG A 520 5.56 0.18 20.37
N ILE A 521 5.45 1.47 20.69
CA ILE A 521 4.75 2.47 19.91
C ILE A 521 5.78 3.41 19.31
N TYR A 522 5.90 3.40 18.00
CA TYR A 522 6.80 4.25 17.23
C TYR A 522 6.05 5.48 16.75
N VAL A 523 6.57 6.66 17.06
CA VAL A 523 5.99 7.98 16.73
C VAL A 523 7.08 8.88 16.12
N PRO A 524 6.76 10.08 15.57
CA PRO A 524 7.77 10.97 14.99
C PRO A 524 8.92 11.27 15.96
N GLN A 525 10.15 11.22 15.45
CA GLN A 525 11.35 11.46 16.24
C GLN A 525 11.31 12.83 16.91
N GLY A 526 11.58 12.87 18.22
CA GLY A 526 11.52 14.06 19.06
C GLY A 526 10.12 14.35 19.62
N SER A 527 9.16 13.41 19.51
CA SER A 527 7.88 13.49 20.21
C SER A 527 8.09 13.45 21.74
N THR A 528 7.33 14.26 22.48
CA THR A 528 7.45 14.34 23.94
C THR A 528 6.25 13.68 24.60
N LEU A 529 6.48 12.65 25.40
CA LEU A 529 5.44 11.96 26.17
C LEU A 529 4.92 12.89 27.28
N LEU A 530 3.61 13.07 27.36
CA LEU A 530 2.92 13.80 28.42
C LEU A 530 2.31 12.86 29.47
N LYS A 531 1.76 11.73 29.01
CA LYS A 531 1.07 10.77 29.86
C LYS A 531 1.12 9.38 29.26
N ALA A 532 1.27 8.36 30.10
CA ALA A 532 1.05 6.96 29.76
C ALA A 532 0.18 6.32 30.85
N GLU A 533 -0.87 5.59 30.43
CA GLU A 533 -1.77 4.86 31.34
C GLU A 533 -1.91 3.42 30.84
N GLY A 534 -1.99 2.49 31.79
CA GLY A 534 -2.16 1.05 31.54
C GLY A 534 -0.87 0.22 31.50
N PRO A 535 0.37 0.76 31.31
CA PRO A 535 1.58 -0.04 31.45
C PRO A 535 1.67 -0.69 32.84
N MET A 536 2.17 -1.94 32.87
CA MET A 536 2.30 -2.74 34.10
C MET A 536 3.75 -3.14 34.34
N VAL A 537 4.13 -3.26 35.60
CA VAL A 537 5.44 -3.80 36.00
C VAL A 537 5.49 -5.33 35.78
N ASP A 538 4.41 -5.99 36.15
CA ASP A 538 4.22 -7.45 36.05
C ASP A 538 2.72 -7.75 36.09
N CYS A 539 2.29 -8.96 35.72
CA CYS A 539 0.88 -9.36 35.73
C CYS A 539 0.21 -9.31 37.12
N ASN A 540 0.98 -9.33 38.18
CA ASN A 540 0.47 -9.33 39.55
C ASN A 540 0.66 -7.97 40.28
N ILE A 541 1.21 -6.98 39.60
CA ILE A 541 1.57 -5.67 40.17
C ILE A 541 0.91 -4.59 39.34
N ASP A 542 -0.15 -4.02 39.88
CA ASP A 542 -0.93 -2.93 39.25
C ASP A 542 -0.40 -1.55 39.75
N GLU A 543 0.89 -1.34 39.59
CA GLU A 543 1.54 -0.07 39.91
C GLU A 543 1.75 0.73 38.65
N ALA A 544 1.60 2.05 38.72
CA ALA A 544 1.88 2.94 37.60
C ALA A 544 3.37 2.84 37.21
N VAL A 545 3.60 2.64 35.91
CA VAL A 545 4.95 2.57 35.35
C VAL A 545 5.26 3.88 34.65
N GLU A 546 6.37 4.50 35.03
CA GLU A 546 6.91 5.65 34.31
C GLU A 546 7.61 5.16 33.04
N ILE A 547 7.13 5.63 31.89
CA ILE A 547 7.71 5.30 30.58
C ILE A 547 8.79 6.32 30.25
N THR A 548 10.00 5.82 30.01
CA THR A 548 11.11 6.63 29.49
C THR A 548 11.16 6.48 27.99
N PRO A 549 10.87 7.56 27.22
CA PRO A 549 10.97 7.51 25.75
C PRO A 549 12.37 7.13 25.30
N GLN A 550 12.45 6.30 24.26
CA GLN A 550 13.69 5.87 23.62
C GLN A 550 13.73 6.35 22.18
N GLU A 551 14.92 6.39 21.58
CA GLU A 551 15.10 6.65 20.15
C GLU A 551 15.54 5.36 19.46
N ASP A 552 14.81 4.94 18.44
CA ASP A 552 15.10 3.76 17.61
C ASP A 552 14.59 3.99 16.17
N LEU A 553 15.36 3.56 15.17
CA LEU A 553 14.98 3.62 13.76
C LEU A 553 14.48 5.01 13.30
N ALA A 554 15.12 6.08 13.77
CA ALA A 554 14.74 7.47 13.53
C ALA A 554 13.29 7.79 13.95
N LYS A 555 12.84 7.18 15.05
CA LYS A 555 11.55 7.41 15.70
C LYS A 555 11.76 7.55 17.21
N THR A 556 10.83 8.24 17.87
CA THR A 556 10.68 8.13 19.32
C THR A 556 9.80 6.93 19.65
N VAL A 557 10.18 6.16 20.64
CA VAL A 557 9.51 4.91 21.02
C VAL A 557 9.01 4.99 22.45
N PHE A 558 7.74 4.68 22.64
CA PHE A 558 7.14 4.41 23.95
C PHE A 558 6.92 2.92 24.06
N ASP A 559 7.49 2.29 25.07
CA ASP A 559 7.38 0.86 25.29
C ASP A 559 6.67 0.54 26.61
N ALA A 560 5.83 -0.50 26.59
CA ALA A 560 5.02 -0.88 27.73
C ALA A 560 4.83 -2.40 27.78
N PHE A 561 4.91 -2.96 28.98
CA PHE A 561 4.42 -4.30 29.24
C PHE A 561 2.96 -4.25 29.67
N LEU A 562 2.15 -5.18 29.15
CA LEU A 562 0.74 -5.34 29.51
C LEU A 562 0.41 -6.83 29.71
N CYS A 563 -0.45 -7.09 30.68
CA CYS A 563 -1.01 -8.42 30.96
C CYS A 563 -2.55 -8.34 30.93
N VAL A 564 -3.19 -9.20 30.13
CA VAL A 564 -4.66 -9.26 30.00
C VAL A 564 -5.11 -10.70 30.33
N GLU A 565 -5.84 -10.84 31.42
CA GLU A 565 -6.38 -12.15 31.82
C GLU A 565 -7.45 -12.64 30.83
N PRO A 566 -7.69 -13.95 30.74
CA PRO A 566 -8.80 -14.46 29.95
C PRO A 566 -10.15 -13.83 30.35
N LYS A 567 -10.93 -13.40 29.35
CA LYS A 567 -12.22 -12.70 29.50
C LYS A 567 -12.13 -11.31 30.11
N GLU A 568 -10.93 -10.72 30.11
CA GLU A 568 -10.73 -9.34 30.54
C GLU A 568 -10.33 -8.46 29.35
N GLU A 569 -10.55 -7.16 29.57
CA GLU A 569 -10.10 -6.09 28.69
C GLU A 569 -9.12 -5.19 29.44
N ARG A 570 -8.07 -4.72 28.76
CA ARG A 570 -7.12 -3.74 29.23
C ARG A 570 -6.82 -2.72 28.14
N THR A 571 -6.44 -1.52 28.58
CA THR A 571 -6.18 -0.40 27.68
C THR A 571 -4.78 0.16 27.95
N LEU A 572 -4.05 0.44 26.86
CA LEU A 572 -2.89 1.31 26.87
C LEU A 572 -3.28 2.67 26.29
N HIS A 573 -2.98 3.75 26.99
CA HIS A 573 -3.21 5.11 26.53
C HIS A 573 -1.93 5.93 26.62
N PHE A 574 -1.56 6.60 25.51
CA PHE A 574 -0.40 7.47 25.41
C PHE A 574 -0.82 8.83 24.88
N LYS A 575 -0.52 9.86 25.66
CA LYS A 575 -0.69 11.25 25.24
C LYS A 575 0.69 11.88 25.04
N TYR A 576 0.91 12.48 23.87
CA TYR A 576 2.21 13.07 23.54
C TYR A 576 2.08 14.30 22.65
N VAL A 577 3.14 15.11 22.62
CA VAL A 577 3.26 16.29 21.74
C VAL A 577 4.12 15.92 20.55
N LEU A 578 3.66 16.22 19.34
CA LEU A 578 4.48 16.10 18.14
C LEU A 578 5.65 17.10 18.16
N PRO A 579 6.79 16.79 17.50
CA PRO A 579 7.93 17.71 17.44
C PRO A 579 7.51 19.08 16.91
N SER A 580 7.98 20.16 17.52
CA SER A 580 7.61 21.54 17.19
C SER A 580 7.84 21.87 15.69
N LYS A 581 8.99 21.44 15.14
CA LYS A 581 9.29 21.61 13.70
C LYS A 581 8.26 20.94 12.79
N LEU A 582 7.77 19.77 13.18
CA LEU A 582 6.72 19.05 12.46
C LEU A 582 5.38 19.76 12.59
N ALA A 583 5.02 20.20 13.81
CA ALA A 583 3.80 20.96 14.06
C ALA A 583 3.78 22.26 13.23
N ASP A 584 4.88 23.02 13.23
CA ASP A 584 5.04 24.23 12.42
C ASP A 584 4.89 23.94 10.92
N LYS A 585 5.49 22.85 10.41
CA LYS A 585 5.38 22.43 9.02
C LYS A 585 3.92 22.15 8.65
N ILE A 586 3.21 21.38 9.45
CA ILE A 586 1.80 21.01 9.23
C ILE A 586 0.91 22.27 9.22
N ILE A 587 1.06 23.12 10.24
CA ILE A 587 0.22 24.29 10.43
C ILE A 587 0.46 25.34 9.32
N ASN A 588 1.72 25.59 8.96
CA ASN A 588 2.09 26.61 7.96
C ASN A 588 1.78 26.18 6.52
N ASN A 589 1.93 24.90 6.21
CA ASN A 589 1.64 24.37 4.87
C ASN A 589 0.16 24.10 4.64
N ASN A 590 -0.70 24.19 5.66
CA ASN A 590 -2.10 23.76 5.60
C ASN A 590 -2.27 22.32 5.07
N HIS A 591 -1.31 21.45 5.40
CA HIS A 591 -1.23 20.09 4.90
C HIS A 591 -0.89 19.16 6.06
N TYR A 592 -1.73 18.16 6.27
CA TYR A 592 -1.51 17.09 7.25
C TYR A 592 -1.46 15.76 6.54
N SER A 593 -0.44 14.96 6.81
CA SER A 593 -0.39 13.56 6.43
C SER A 593 -0.04 12.72 7.65
N LEU A 594 -0.72 11.58 7.79
CA LEU A 594 -0.47 10.57 8.82
C LEU A 594 -0.27 9.22 8.15
N LEU A 595 0.89 8.64 8.34
CA LEU A 595 1.16 7.25 8.00
C LEU A 595 0.92 6.35 9.21
N VAL A 596 -0.07 5.46 9.10
CA VAL A 596 -0.32 4.38 10.07
C VAL A 596 0.29 3.10 9.52
N GLN A 597 1.40 2.65 10.10
CA GLN A 597 2.09 1.45 9.64
C GLN A 597 1.65 0.22 10.42
N LYS A 598 1.19 -0.81 9.69
CA LYS A 598 0.71 -2.08 10.25
C LYS A 598 1.88 -2.96 10.70
N GLN A 599 1.75 -3.60 11.86
CA GLN A 599 2.65 -4.68 12.27
C GLN A 599 2.49 -5.88 11.35
N PRO A 600 3.58 -6.50 10.85
CA PRO A 600 3.53 -7.73 10.08
C PRO A 600 2.87 -8.89 10.83
N GLY A 601 2.21 -9.78 10.09
CA GLY A 601 1.60 -11.00 10.61
C GLY A 601 0.32 -10.82 11.42
N THR A 602 -0.06 -9.59 11.79
CA THR A 602 -1.29 -9.33 12.55
C THR A 602 -2.55 -9.52 11.70
N ALA A 603 -3.65 -9.82 12.37
CA ALA A 603 -4.98 -9.70 11.80
C ALA A 603 -5.37 -8.23 11.54
N ASP A 604 -6.52 -8.03 10.96
CA ASP A 604 -7.12 -6.72 10.75
C ASP A 604 -7.66 -6.17 12.06
N PHE A 605 -7.31 -4.90 12.38
CA PHE A 605 -7.80 -4.24 13.59
C PHE A 605 -8.70 -3.05 13.23
N PRO A 606 -9.83 -2.85 13.96
CA PRO A 606 -10.57 -1.60 13.89
C PRO A 606 -9.66 -0.41 14.22
N LEU A 607 -9.72 0.62 13.36
CA LEU A 607 -8.95 1.84 13.45
C LEU A 607 -9.89 3.04 13.41
N THR A 608 -9.84 3.88 14.44
CA THR A 608 -10.53 5.17 14.48
C THR A 608 -9.49 6.30 14.48
N LEU A 609 -9.63 7.24 13.54
CA LEU A 609 -8.82 8.45 13.48
C LEU A 609 -9.72 9.67 13.68
N ASN A 610 -9.33 10.61 14.54
CA ASN A 610 -10.06 11.85 14.82
C ASN A 610 -9.09 13.04 14.77
N ILE A 611 -9.10 13.80 13.67
CA ILE A 611 -8.13 14.87 13.41
C ILE A 611 -8.79 16.24 13.47
N ASN A 612 -8.32 17.11 14.39
CA ASN A 612 -8.84 18.46 14.57
C ASN A 612 -7.70 19.52 14.59
N LEU A 613 -7.47 20.16 13.46
CA LEU A 613 -6.52 21.28 13.33
C LEU A 613 -7.20 22.66 13.40
N LYS A 614 -8.43 22.75 13.88
CA LYS A 614 -9.23 23.99 14.02
C LYS A 614 -9.43 24.75 12.70
N LYS A 615 -9.24 24.10 11.55
CA LYS A 615 -9.44 24.63 10.20
C LYS A 615 -10.41 23.73 9.46
N LYS A 616 -11.14 24.30 8.50
CA LYS A 616 -12.04 23.53 7.64
C LYS A 616 -11.24 22.78 6.58
N PRO A 617 -11.36 21.44 6.48
CA PRO A 617 -10.71 20.68 5.42
C PRO A 617 -11.20 21.07 4.02
N GLU A 618 -10.29 21.25 3.08
CA GLU A 618 -10.57 21.43 1.65
C GLU A 618 -10.65 20.08 0.93
N SER A 619 -9.76 19.13 1.29
CA SER A 619 -9.76 17.78 0.77
C SER A 619 -9.33 16.77 1.84
N VAL A 620 -9.86 15.54 1.74
CA VAL A 620 -9.46 14.38 2.53
C VAL A 620 -9.25 13.21 1.57
N SER A 621 -8.13 12.49 1.69
CA SER A 621 -7.82 11.33 0.86
C SER A 621 -7.09 10.23 1.65
N GLY A 622 -6.93 9.03 1.06
CA GLY A 622 -6.32 7.86 1.68
C GLY A 622 -7.32 6.89 2.34
N PHE A 623 -8.55 7.35 2.58
CA PHE A 623 -9.65 6.53 3.10
C PHE A 623 -10.93 6.77 2.30
N ASP A 624 -11.70 5.72 2.05
CA ASP A 624 -12.92 5.80 1.22
C ASP A 624 -14.08 6.49 1.95
N ASN A 625 -14.16 6.33 3.29
CA ASN A 625 -15.22 6.88 4.13
C ASN A 625 -14.64 7.77 5.21
N TYR A 626 -15.16 8.99 5.31
CA TYR A 626 -14.84 9.93 6.38
C TYR A 626 -16.04 10.85 6.64
N GLU A 627 -16.10 11.39 7.85
CA GLU A 627 -17.08 12.39 8.25
C GLU A 627 -16.36 13.68 8.69
N ILE A 628 -16.94 14.83 8.33
CA ILE A 628 -16.49 16.13 8.84
C ILE A 628 -17.63 16.69 9.69
N ASN A 629 -17.39 16.82 11.00
CA ASN A 629 -18.40 17.36 11.90
C ASN A 629 -18.44 18.90 11.92
N THR A 630 -19.36 19.48 12.70
CA THR A 630 -19.54 20.93 12.83
C THR A 630 -18.31 21.68 13.35
N ASP A 631 -17.43 21.00 14.09
CA ASP A 631 -16.20 21.56 14.67
C ASP A 631 -14.98 21.36 13.75
N ASN A 632 -15.21 20.97 12.48
CA ASN A 632 -14.21 20.65 11.47
C ASN A 632 -13.30 19.46 11.82
N ASN A 633 -13.72 18.57 12.73
CA ASN A 633 -13.03 17.30 12.95
C ASN A 633 -13.23 16.38 11.76
N VAL A 634 -12.16 15.77 11.28
CA VAL A 634 -12.18 14.65 10.34
C VAL A 634 -12.20 13.36 11.13
N LEU A 635 -13.32 12.65 11.09
CA LEU A 635 -13.50 11.34 11.72
C LEU A 635 -13.44 10.26 10.65
N ILE A 636 -12.59 9.25 10.87
CA ILE A 636 -12.44 8.08 10.02
C ILE A 636 -12.61 6.84 10.87
N GLN A 637 -13.51 5.95 10.44
CA GLN A 637 -13.64 4.60 10.98
C GLN A 637 -13.29 3.61 9.88
N SER A 638 -12.29 2.79 10.12
CA SER A 638 -11.70 1.89 9.12
C SER A 638 -11.11 0.65 9.78
N THR A 639 -10.41 -0.14 8.98
CA THR A 639 -9.68 -1.32 9.41
C THR A 639 -8.21 -1.21 8.98
N LEU A 640 -7.30 -1.51 9.89
CA LEU A 640 -5.86 -1.54 9.62
C LEU A 640 -5.46 -2.93 9.08
N SER A 641 -5.82 -3.21 7.82
CA SER A 641 -5.44 -4.44 7.11
C SER A 641 -4.05 -4.35 6.45
N LYS A 642 -3.62 -3.14 6.12
CA LYS A 642 -2.32 -2.79 5.52
C LYS A 642 -1.90 -1.40 5.99
N ASP A 643 -0.71 -0.95 5.60
CA ASP A 643 -0.31 0.43 5.85
C ASP A 643 -1.32 1.40 5.24
N ARG A 644 -1.64 2.47 5.97
CA ARG A 644 -2.62 3.49 5.57
C ARG A 644 -2.01 4.86 5.70
N GLU A 645 -2.22 5.67 4.68
CA GLU A 645 -1.84 7.08 4.71
C GLU A 645 -3.11 7.96 4.59
N LEU A 646 -3.31 8.81 5.59
CA LEU A 646 -4.34 9.86 5.58
C LEU A 646 -3.70 11.16 5.12
N ILE A 647 -4.33 11.85 4.17
CA ILE A 647 -3.91 13.17 3.72
C ILE A 647 -5.09 14.13 3.85
N ILE A 648 -4.86 15.27 4.49
CA ILE A 648 -5.85 16.34 4.66
C ILE A 648 -5.22 17.67 4.22
N ASP A 649 -5.82 18.35 3.26
CA ASP A 649 -5.49 19.72 2.89
C ASP A 649 -6.52 20.69 3.48
N TYR A 650 -6.05 21.84 4.02
CA TYR A 650 -6.87 22.81 4.72
C TYR A 650 -6.89 24.17 4.01
#